data_d790c7908ecea5f263fc0b554fabad6a
#
_entry.id   d790c7908ecea5f263fc0b554fabad6a
#
_cell.length_a   1.000
_cell.length_b   1.000
_cell.length_c   1.000
_cell.angle_alpha   90.00
_cell.angle_beta   90.00
_cell.angle_gamma   90.00
#
_symmetry.space_group_name_H-M   'P 1'
#
loop_
_entity.id
_entity.type
_entity.pdbx_description
1 polymer ?
#
loop_
_entity_poly.entity_id
_entity_poly.type
_entity_poly.pdbx_seq_one_letter_code
_entity_poly.pdbx_strand_id
1 'polypeptide(L)'
;MAAVELFEGGAFLVDGRTLVAADEARAFSEQTGRALDAQEARTQTMAYSIMAAHNTAPDMEHLKLRFDAMASHDITFVGIIQTARASGLTEFPIPYVLTNCHNSLCAVGGTINEDDHAFGLSAAKKYGGIYVPAHIAVIHQYMRETMAGCGKMILGSDSHTRYGALGTMAIGEGGGELVKQLLRDTYDVKRPEVVCVYLEGAPVPGVGPQDIALAIIGAVFSRGYVKNKVMEFVGPGVASMDCDFRNGVDVMTTETTCLSSIWVTDDKTREFLSAHGREADYRELRPGEVAYYEGCVRVDLSQVRPMIALPFHPSRVHTIDELNANLEDILHEVEVSAEQVGDGRATLHLLDKVKDGKLHVQQGVIAGCAGGNFGSVLNAARALKGKNCGNGDFTLSVYPSSQPVCMELTRLGAALDLMAAGAIWRTAFCGPCFGAGDTPRNDGLSVRHTTRNFPNREGSKPGAGQLAAVALMDARSIAATAAAGGVLTAATDLPEDTWDEHPAYTFDRTSYDARVYQGFGHAQTQSELVYGPNIKDWPAMEPLADNILVRVCSKIMDAVTTTDELIPSGETSSYRSNPLGLAEFTLSRRDPAYVGRSKTVDTWEKARLAGGDPSKVAPEVAQAFAALRGCAELEGRVPQANEVEIGSMIYAVKPGDGSAREQAASCQRVIGGLANVVREFATKRYRSNVMNWGMVPFQLAGDPTFEVDDWLYVPGIRAALENNELADISCWVVRAATGRVEKISLYVADMTPEERQIVLAGCLINYNREKAGK
;
A
#
# COMPACT_ATOMS: atom_id res chain seq x y z
N MET A 1 -6.53 -19.90 -25.29
CA MET A 1 -5.34 -19.06 -24.98
C MET A 1 -5.51 -18.52 -23.57
N ALA A 2 -4.45 -18.30 -22.82
CA ALA A 2 -4.57 -17.65 -21.51
C ALA A 2 -5.05 -16.19 -21.71
N ALA A 3 -5.93 -15.71 -20.84
CA ALA A 3 -6.44 -14.33 -20.90
C ALA A 3 -5.33 -13.27 -20.79
N VAL A 4 -4.22 -13.61 -20.11
CA VAL A 4 -3.06 -12.72 -19.89
C VAL A 4 -1.80 -13.41 -20.37
N GLU A 5 -1.02 -12.70 -21.18
CA GLU A 5 0.28 -13.13 -21.72
C GLU A 5 1.37 -12.14 -21.32
N LEU A 6 2.53 -12.64 -20.88
CA LEU A 6 3.69 -11.82 -20.53
C LEU A 6 4.78 -11.99 -21.59
N PHE A 7 5.31 -10.89 -22.08
CA PHE A 7 6.46 -10.92 -23.00
C PHE A 7 7.75 -11.07 -22.21
N GLU A 8 8.64 -11.96 -22.63
CA GLU A 8 9.94 -12.19 -21.97
C GLU A 8 10.96 -11.05 -22.20
N GLY A 9 10.66 -10.12 -23.10
CA GLY A 9 11.47 -8.95 -23.42
C GLY A 9 10.64 -7.69 -23.51
N GLY A 10 11.26 -6.60 -23.97
CA GLY A 10 10.55 -5.35 -24.24
C GLY A 10 9.61 -5.45 -25.44
N ALA A 11 8.83 -4.40 -25.65
CA ALA A 11 7.91 -4.29 -26.77
C ALA A 11 7.84 -2.86 -27.29
N PHE A 12 7.61 -2.73 -28.60
CA PHE A 12 7.26 -1.46 -29.24
C PHE A 12 5.75 -1.41 -29.45
N LEU A 13 5.19 -0.25 -29.24
CA LEU A 13 3.83 0.09 -29.65
C LEU A 13 3.91 1.13 -30.78
N VAL A 14 3.43 0.75 -31.95
CA VAL A 14 3.47 1.58 -33.17
C VAL A 14 2.06 2.14 -33.42
N ASP A 15 1.97 3.45 -33.61
CA ASP A 15 0.72 4.20 -33.84
C ASP A 15 -0.39 3.94 -32.80
N GLY A 16 0.02 3.57 -31.57
CA GLY A 16 -0.89 3.26 -30.46
C GLY A 16 -1.72 1.99 -30.63
N ARG A 17 -1.42 1.16 -31.64
CA ARG A 17 -2.24 -0.02 -32.01
C ARG A 17 -1.46 -1.29 -32.30
N THR A 18 -0.31 -1.17 -32.97
CA THR A 18 0.45 -2.35 -33.39
C THR A 18 1.51 -2.67 -32.35
N LEU A 19 1.34 -3.79 -31.67
CA LEU A 19 2.30 -4.30 -30.69
C LEU A 19 3.34 -5.15 -31.41
N VAL A 20 4.63 -4.85 -31.23
CA VAL A 20 5.77 -5.55 -31.84
C VAL A 20 6.72 -5.97 -30.71
N ALA A 21 6.98 -7.26 -30.54
CA ALA A 21 7.96 -7.73 -29.57
C ALA A 21 9.37 -7.24 -29.95
N ALA A 22 10.22 -6.99 -28.95
CA ALA A 22 11.54 -6.40 -29.19
C ALA A 22 12.45 -7.28 -30.07
N ASP A 23 12.32 -8.59 -30.00
CA ASP A 23 13.04 -9.56 -30.83
C ASP A 23 12.51 -9.60 -32.28
N GLU A 24 11.29 -9.18 -32.53
CA GLU A 24 10.67 -9.04 -33.84
C GLU A 24 10.91 -7.67 -34.51
N ALA A 25 11.47 -6.71 -33.77
CA ALA A 25 11.62 -5.31 -34.21
C ALA A 25 12.40 -5.16 -35.52
N ARG A 26 13.43 -5.98 -35.72
CA ARG A 26 14.23 -5.97 -36.96
C ARG A 26 13.40 -6.44 -38.17
N ALA A 27 12.68 -7.54 -38.04
CA ALA A 27 11.84 -8.07 -39.10
C ALA A 27 10.71 -7.08 -39.47
N PHE A 28 10.11 -6.44 -38.43
CA PHE A 28 9.11 -5.40 -38.66
C PHE A 28 9.68 -4.18 -39.38
N SER A 29 10.89 -3.73 -39.03
CA SER A 29 11.57 -2.60 -39.69
C SER A 29 11.89 -2.91 -41.15
N GLU A 30 12.38 -4.12 -41.44
CA GLU A 30 12.67 -4.58 -42.79
C GLU A 30 11.40 -4.66 -43.66
N GLN A 31 10.26 -5.04 -43.05
CA GLN A 31 8.98 -5.21 -43.74
C GLN A 31 8.25 -3.89 -44.02
N THR A 32 8.32 -2.95 -43.08
CA THR A 32 7.55 -1.69 -43.10
C THR A 32 8.38 -0.48 -43.53
N GLY A 33 9.72 -0.58 -43.55
CA GLY A 33 10.64 0.55 -43.73
C GLY A 33 10.70 1.50 -42.53
N ARG A 34 10.08 1.17 -41.40
CA ARG A 34 10.00 2.02 -40.20
C ARG A 34 11.04 1.58 -39.19
N ALA A 35 11.97 2.48 -38.84
CA ALA A 35 12.99 2.19 -37.82
C ALA A 35 12.38 2.11 -36.44
N LEU A 36 12.79 1.10 -35.66
CA LEU A 36 12.41 0.94 -34.25
C LEU A 36 13.68 1.06 -33.39
N ASP A 37 13.89 2.24 -32.78
CA ASP A 37 15.00 2.51 -31.82
C ASP A 37 14.45 2.59 -30.40
N ALA A 38 14.85 1.64 -29.56
CA ALA A 38 14.38 1.56 -28.19
C ALA A 38 14.82 2.76 -27.32
N GLN A 39 15.98 3.36 -27.60
CA GLN A 39 16.48 4.49 -26.79
C GLN A 39 15.65 5.76 -27.06
N GLU A 40 15.35 6.05 -28.31
CA GLU A 40 14.50 7.17 -28.69
C GLU A 40 13.04 6.91 -28.29
N ALA A 41 12.54 5.71 -28.57
CA ALA A 41 11.14 5.35 -28.33
C ALA A 41 10.75 5.30 -26.85
N ARG A 42 11.70 5.10 -25.91
CA ARG A 42 11.43 5.23 -24.46
C ARG A 42 10.91 6.60 -24.05
N THR A 43 11.32 7.64 -24.75
CA THR A 43 10.90 9.01 -24.47
C THR A 43 9.47 9.29 -24.92
N GLN A 44 8.87 8.38 -25.68
CA GLN A 44 7.55 8.53 -26.28
C GLN A 44 6.43 7.91 -25.42
N THR A 45 6.73 7.34 -24.26
CA THR A 45 5.70 6.86 -23.33
C THR A 45 4.99 8.03 -22.62
N MET A 46 3.72 7.84 -22.26
CA MET A 46 2.98 8.85 -21.48
C MET A 46 3.64 9.08 -20.12
N ALA A 47 4.06 7.99 -19.47
CA ALA A 47 4.73 8.05 -18.18
C ALA A 47 6.01 8.90 -18.24
N TYR A 48 6.83 8.75 -19.28
CA TYR A 48 8.02 9.57 -19.46
C TYR A 48 7.67 11.06 -19.56
N SER A 49 6.69 11.40 -20.38
CA SER A 49 6.30 12.81 -20.60
C SER A 49 5.74 13.48 -19.34
N ILE A 50 4.96 12.75 -18.54
CA ILE A 50 4.41 13.23 -17.27
C ILE A 50 5.54 13.42 -16.24
N MET A 51 6.42 12.44 -16.08
CA MET A 51 7.57 12.56 -15.19
C MET A 51 8.50 13.70 -15.60
N ALA A 52 8.77 13.90 -16.89
CA ALA A 52 9.59 15.00 -17.39
C ALA A 52 9.00 16.38 -17.06
N ALA A 53 7.67 16.52 -17.13
CA ALA A 53 6.98 17.77 -16.79
C ALA A 53 7.04 18.11 -15.29
N HIS A 54 7.23 17.10 -14.42
CA HIS A 54 7.27 17.29 -12.95
C HIS A 54 8.68 17.17 -12.37
N ASN A 55 9.67 16.85 -13.21
CA ASN A 55 11.05 16.67 -12.78
C ASN A 55 11.78 18.02 -12.69
N THR A 56 12.43 18.26 -11.57
CA THR A 56 13.28 19.44 -11.34
C THR A 56 14.77 19.15 -11.45
N ALA A 57 15.16 17.87 -11.63
CA ALA A 57 16.54 17.50 -11.89
C ALA A 57 16.98 17.87 -13.32
N PRO A 58 18.29 18.04 -13.58
CA PRO A 58 18.80 18.39 -14.89
C PRO A 58 18.75 17.24 -15.91
N ASP A 59 18.49 16.01 -15.45
CA ASP A 59 18.45 14.82 -16.29
C ASP A 59 17.20 13.96 -15.99
N MET A 60 17.04 12.88 -16.74
CA MET A 60 15.93 11.94 -16.60
C MET A 60 16.38 10.58 -16.04
N GLU A 61 17.55 10.50 -15.44
CA GLU A 61 18.04 9.27 -14.79
C GLU A 61 17.69 9.24 -13.31
N HIS A 62 17.97 10.36 -12.60
CA HIS A 62 17.65 10.54 -11.19
C HIS A 62 16.67 11.69 -11.05
N LEU A 63 15.40 11.34 -10.94
CA LEU A 63 14.31 12.31 -10.93
C LEU A 63 14.15 12.97 -9.57
N LYS A 64 13.81 14.25 -9.58
CA LYS A 64 13.39 15.06 -8.43
C LYS A 64 11.99 15.58 -8.67
N LEU A 65 10.99 14.77 -8.33
CA LEU A 65 9.61 15.04 -8.70
C LEU A 65 8.90 15.96 -7.70
N ARG A 66 8.05 16.85 -8.23
CA ARG A 66 7.06 17.63 -7.48
C ARG A 66 5.66 17.21 -7.89
N PHE A 67 4.74 17.28 -6.95
CA PHE A 67 3.35 16.87 -7.16
C PHE A 67 2.41 18.08 -7.21
N ASP A 68 1.28 17.92 -7.93
CA ASP A 68 0.25 18.94 -8.06
C ASP A 68 -0.71 18.98 -6.86
N ALA A 69 -0.89 17.85 -6.19
CA ALA A 69 -1.74 17.71 -5.01
C ALA A 69 -1.32 16.54 -4.14
N MET A 70 -1.80 16.55 -2.91
CA MET A 70 -1.60 15.48 -1.94
C MET A 70 -2.92 15.04 -1.31
N ALA A 71 -2.96 13.77 -0.82
CA ALA A 71 -4.09 13.24 -0.08
C ALA A 71 -3.66 12.32 1.06
N SER A 72 -4.33 12.43 2.20
CA SER A 72 -4.12 11.54 3.37
C SER A 72 -5.44 11.23 4.06
N HIS A 73 -5.45 10.12 4.77
CA HIS A 73 -6.60 9.68 5.55
C HIS A 73 -6.34 9.75 7.07
N ASP A 74 -7.39 9.58 7.85
CA ASP A 74 -7.43 9.79 9.31
C ASP A 74 -6.46 8.90 10.12
N ILE A 75 -5.98 7.80 9.58
CA ILE A 75 -4.93 7.02 10.26
C ILE A 75 -3.49 7.45 9.93
N THR A 76 -3.30 8.49 9.11
CA THR A 76 -1.96 8.95 8.69
C THR A 76 -1.74 10.45 8.82
N PHE A 77 -2.75 11.30 8.54
CA PHE A 77 -2.52 12.75 8.44
C PHE A 77 -2.05 13.39 9.75
N VAL A 78 -2.47 12.88 10.91
CA VAL A 78 -2.02 13.43 12.21
C VAL A 78 -0.50 13.30 12.33
N GLY A 79 0.04 12.09 12.13
CA GLY A 79 1.49 11.85 12.19
C GLY A 79 2.27 12.64 11.15
N ILE A 80 1.77 12.73 9.91
CA ILE A 80 2.38 13.50 8.83
C ILE A 80 2.46 14.99 9.20
N ILE A 81 1.35 15.58 9.66
CA ILE A 81 1.29 17.00 10.04
C ILE A 81 2.16 17.27 11.26
N GLN A 82 2.17 16.39 12.25
CA GLN A 82 3.04 16.50 13.43
C GLN A 82 4.53 16.46 13.03
N THR A 83 4.90 15.55 12.11
CA THR A 83 6.27 15.45 11.58
C THR A 83 6.65 16.72 10.78
N ALA A 84 5.78 17.18 9.90
CA ALA A 84 6.02 18.38 9.11
C ALA A 84 6.12 19.63 10.00
N ARG A 85 5.25 19.76 11.02
CA ARG A 85 5.26 20.82 12.02
C ARG A 85 6.59 20.82 12.80
N ALA A 86 7.01 19.64 13.28
CA ALA A 86 8.29 19.48 13.95
C ALA A 86 9.48 19.85 13.07
N SER A 87 9.33 19.73 11.74
CA SER A 87 10.32 20.08 10.72
C SER A 87 10.21 21.53 10.19
N GLY A 88 9.26 22.34 10.70
CA GLY A 88 9.15 23.75 10.39
C GLY A 88 8.05 24.15 9.40
N LEU A 89 7.01 23.34 9.21
CA LEU A 89 5.84 23.64 8.38
C LEU A 89 5.17 24.97 8.78
N THR A 90 4.88 25.82 7.80
CA THR A 90 4.18 27.10 7.98
C THR A 90 2.81 27.13 7.30
N GLU A 91 2.68 26.52 6.12
CA GLU A 91 1.45 26.40 5.32
C GLU A 91 1.55 25.19 4.39
N PHE A 92 0.44 24.70 3.88
CA PHE A 92 0.44 23.68 2.84
C PHE A 92 0.75 24.32 1.46
N PRO A 93 1.86 23.94 0.83
CA PRO A 93 2.32 24.59 -0.40
C PRO A 93 1.53 24.21 -1.65
N ILE A 94 0.84 23.10 -1.61
CA ILE A 94 -0.02 22.53 -2.68
C ILE A 94 -1.32 22.05 -2.05
N PRO A 95 -2.39 21.84 -2.83
CA PRO A 95 -3.64 21.27 -2.31
C PRO A 95 -3.39 19.98 -1.53
N TYR A 96 -3.76 19.97 -0.26
CA TYR A 96 -3.65 18.80 0.59
C TYR A 96 -5.02 18.41 1.15
N VAL A 97 -5.50 17.25 0.74
CA VAL A 97 -6.81 16.70 1.11
C VAL A 97 -6.66 15.77 2.30
N LEU A 98 -7.37 16.08 3.38
CA LEU A 98 -7.44 15.30 4.61
C LEU A 98 -8.82 14.64 4.68
N THR A 99 -8.87 13.31 4.53
CA THR A 99 -10.13 12.54 4.54
C THR A 99 -10.27 11.71 5.81
N ASN A 100 -11.49 11.56 6.31
CA ASN A 100 -11.79 10.78 7.51
C ASN A 100 -12.56 9.51 7.14
N CYS A 101 -11.92 8.63 6.36
CA CYS A 101 -12.60 7.51 5.74
C CYS A 101 -12.12 6.12 6.20
N HIS A 102 -10.98 6.03 6.88
CA HIS A 102 -10.46 4.74 7.37
C HIS A 102 -11.00 4.40 8.75
N ASN A 103 -10.76 5.22 9.75
CA ASN A 103 -11.39 5.07 11.05
C ASN A 103 -12.84 5.55 11.01
N SER A 104 -13.10 6.64 10.30
CA SER A 104 -14.37 7.34 10.36
C SER A 104 -14.80 7.52 11.83
N LEU A 105 -16.01 7.16 12.18
CA LEU A 105 -16.50 7.14 13.56
C LEU A 105 -16.81 5.70 14.04
N CYS A 106 -16.22 4.71 13.39
CA CYS A 106 -16.66 3.31 13.49
C CYS A 106 -15.61 2.36 14.09
N ALA A 107 -14.31 2.71 14.08
CA ALA A 107 -13.25 1.72 14.33
C ALA A 107 -13.10 1.32 15.79
N VAL A 108 -13.08 2.26 16.74
CA VAL A 108 -12.85 2.01 18.17
C VAL A 108 -13.78 2.88 19.01
N GLY A 109 -14.23 2.36 20.14
CA GLY A 109 -14.96 3.12 21.15
C GLY A 109 -14.10 4.24 21.78
N GLY A 110 -14.74 5.25 22.37
CA GLY A 110 -14.10 6.42 22.97
C GLY A 110 -13.92 7.57 21.99
N THR A 111 -13.20 8.61 22.41
CA THR A 111 -13.09 9.88 21.67
C THR A 111 -11.95 9.92 20.66
N ILE A 112 -11.08 8.91 20.60
CA ILE A 112 -9.82 8.90 19.86
C ILE A 112 -9.99 9.31 18.38
N ASN A 113 -10.95 8.73 17.68
CA ASN A 113 -11.14 9.01 16.25
C ASN A 113 -11.65 10.44 16.03
N GLU A 114 -12.59 10.91 16.83
CA GLU A 114 -13.13 12.27 16.72
C GLU A 114 -12.08 13.32 17.13
N ASP A 115 -11.20 13.01 18.08
CA ASP A 115 -10.05 13.85 18.41
C ASP A 115 -9.09 14.03 17.22
N ASP A 116 -8.80 12.95 16.50
CA ASP A 116 -7.99 13.00 15.26
C ASP A 116 -8.69 13.81 14.16
N HIS A 117 -10.02 13.70 14.04
CA HIS A 117 -10.82 14.49 13.10
C HIS A 117 -10.82 15.99 13.47
N ALA A 118 -10.97 16.31 14.75
CA ALA A 118 -10.90 17.69 15.25
C ALA A 118 -9.52 18.30 14.99
N PHE A 119 -8.44 17.53 15.22
CA PHE A 119 -7.08 17.94 14.86
C PHE A 119 -6.96 18.19 13.34
N GLY A 120 -7.45 17.27 12.51
CA GLY A 120 -7.41 17.38 11.05
C GLY A 120 -8.12 18.64 10.54
N LEU A 121 -9.30 18.96 11.04
CA LEU A 121 -10.03 20.17 10.69
C LEU A 121 -9.28 21.44 11.13
N SER A 122 -8.73 21.45 12.37
CA SER A 122 -7.95 22.58 12.87
C SER A 122 -6.66 22.79 12.06
N ALA A 123 -6.02 21.70 11.64
CA ALA A 123 -4.84 21.74 10.78
C ALA A 123 -5.18 22.26 9.38
N ALA A 124 -6.28 21.80 8.79
CA ALA A 124 -6.76 22.32 7.49
C ALA A 124 -7.03 23.80 7.54
N LYS A 125 -7.61 24.32 8.64
CA LYS A 125 -7.80 25.77 8.85
C LYS A 125 -6.46 26.49 8.99
N LYS A 126 -5.59 25.99 9.87
CA LYS A 126 -4.30 26.64 10.19
C LYS A 126 -3.38 26.71 8.98
N TYR A 127 -3.23 25.60 8.26
CA TYR A 127 -2.25 25.49 7.18
C TYR A 127 -2.83 25.62 5.77
N GLY A 128 -4.15 25.81 5.64
CA GLY A 128 -4.79 25.99 4.33
C GLY A 128 -5.02 24.68 3.59
N GLY A 129 -5.62 23.68 4.24
CA GLY A 129 -5.95 22.38 3.66
C GLY A 129 -7.41 22.21 3.24
N ILE A 130 -7.72 21.07 2.66
CA ILE A 130 -9.07 20.63 2.33
C ILE A 130 -9.43 19.50 3.30
N TYR A 131 -10.56 19.62 4.01
CA TYR A 131 -10.96 18.63 5.00
C TYR A 131 -12.29 17.98 4.62
N VAL A 132 -12.28 16.66 4.45
CA VAL A 132 -13.45 15.84 4.11
C VAL A 132 -13.88 15.07 5.37
N PRO A 133 -15.06 15.38 5.94
CA PRO A 133 -15.58 14.70 7.12
C PRO A 133 -15.82 13.20 6.92
N ALA A 134 -15.96 12.48 8.04
CA ALA A 134 -16.32 11.07 8.07
C ALA A 134 -17.62 10.78 7.29
N HIS A 135 -17.66 9.65 6.60
CA HIS A 135 -18.81 9.16 5.83
C HIS A 135 -19.23 10.01 4.62
N ILE A 136 -18.44 11.02 4.24
CA ILE A 136 -18.72 11.84 3.05
C ILE A 136 -18.13 11.20 1.79
N ALA A 137 -16.89 10.76 1.83
CA ALA A 137 -16.28 10.01 0.75
C ALA A 137 -15.07 9.19 1.23
N VAL A 138 -14.80 8.06 0.58
CA VAL A 138 -13.48 7.43 0.67
C VAL A 138 -12.46 8.27 -0.10
N ILE A 139 -11.21 8.27 0.38
CA ILE A 139 -10.16 9.16 -0.13
C ILE A 139 -10.04 9.12 -1.67
N HIS A 140 -9.97 7.92 -2.26
CA HIS A 140 -9.71 7.80 -3.69
C HIS A 140 -10.90 8.22 -4.53
N GLN A 141 -12.14 8.02 -4.05
CA GLN A 141 -13.32 8.50 -4.77
C GLN A 141 -13.40 10.02 -4.74
N TYR A 142 -13.14 10.64 -3.58
CA TYR A 142 -13.08 12.10 -3.49
C TYR A 142 -12.03 12.68 -4.46
N MET A 143 -10.83 12.09 -4.51
CA MET A 143 -9.77 12.55 -5.39
C MET A 143 -10.12 12.38 -6.88
N ARG A 144 -10.77 11.28 -7.27
CA ARG A 144 -11.27 11.05 -8.64
C ARG A 144 -12.30 12.10 -9.03
N GLU A 145 -13.26 12.37 -8.14
CA GLU A 145 -14.37 13.31 -8.40
C GLU A 145 -13.92 14.78 -8.39
N THR A 146 -12.82 15.16 -7.68
CA THR A 146 -12.49 16.56 -7.44
C THR A 146 -11.11 17.01 -7.88
N MET A 147 -10.10 16.15 -7.96
CA MET A 147 -8.68 16.56 -8.09
C MET A 147 -7.95 15.91 -9.27
N ALA A 148 -8.15 14.62 -9.52
CA ALA A 148 -7.43 13.89 -10.56
C ALA A 148 -7.77 14.44 -11.95
N GLY A 149 -6.76 14.60 -12.82
CA GLY A 149 -6.93 15.14 -14.18
C GLY A 149 -5.72 14.81 -15.05
N CYS A 150 -5.88 14.94 -16.36
CA CYS A 150 -4.92 14.46 -17.34
C CYS A 150 -3.55 15.15 -17.22
N GLY A 151 -2.51 14.34 -17.03
CA GLY A 151 -1.12 14.75 -16.93
C GLY A 151 -0.69 15.31 -15.58
N LYS A 152 -1.53 15.22 -14.56
CA LYS A 152 -1.17 15.57 -13.18
C LYS A 152 -0.38 14.45 -12.50
N MET A 153 0.34 14.81 -11.43
CA MET A 153 0.92 13.90 -10.46
C MET A 153 0.36 14.15 -9.07
N ILE A 154 -0.06 13.09 -8.38
CA ILE A 154 -0.64 13.17 -7.02
C ILE A 154 0.09 12.21 -6.10
N LEU A 155 0.48 12.70 -4.91
CA LEU A 155 1.08 11.90 -3.85
C LEU A 155 0.06 11.64 -2.73
N GLY A 156 -0.08 10.38 -2.32
CA GLY A 156 -0.99 10.02 -1.23
C GLY A 156 -0.32 9.17 -0.16
N SER A 157 -0.82 9.27 1.06
CA SER A 157 -0.37 8.40 2.16
C SER A 157 -1.01 7.01 2.13
N ASP A 158 -2.04 6.82 1.32
CA ASP A 158 -2.64 5.52 1.07
C ASP A 158 -1.95 4.80 -0.09
N SER A 159 -1.74 3.49 0.05
CA SER A 159 -1.08 2.68 -0.98
C SER A 159 -1.88 2.55 -2.27
N HIS A 160 -3.21 2.70 -2.21
CA HIS A 160 -4.11 2.65 -3.37
C HIS A 160 -4.28 4.01 -4.06
N THR A 161 -3.37 4.95 -3.82
CA THR A 161 -3.33 6.21 -4.56
C THR A 161 -2.99 5.94 -6.02
N ARG A 162 -4.05 5.70 -6.82
CA ARG A 162 -4.03 5.35 -8.25
C ARG A 162 -5.16 6.07 -8.94
N TYR A 163 -4.82 6.90 -9.93
CA TYR A 163 -5.77 7.70 -10.70
C TYR A 163 -5.40 7.71 -12.19
N GLY A 164 -4.68 6.68 -12.63
CA GLY A 164 -4.21 6.51 -14.00
C GLY A 164 -5.32 6.53 -15.02
N ALA A 165 -6.47 5.93 -14.70
CA ALA A 165 -7.66 5.91 -15.54
C ALA A 165 -8.20 7.32 -15.89
N LEU A 166 -7.85 8.34 -15.10
CA LEU A 166 -8.17 9.75 -15.35
C LEU A 166 -6.96 10.55 -15.87
N GLY A 167 -5.92 9.86 -16.35
CA GLY A 167 -4.72 10.50 -16.88
C GLY A 167 -3.79 11.09 -15.82
N THR A 168 -3.92 10.71 -14.56
CA THR A 168 -3.07 11.20 -13.45
C THR A 168 -2.12 10.10 -12.99
N MET A 169 -0.81 10.33 -13.07
CA MET A 169 0.17 9.47 -12.39
C MET A 169 0.11 9.72 -10.88
N ALA A 170 -0.33 8.73 -10.13
CA ALA A 170 -0.46 8.85 -8.70
C ALA A 170 0.38 7.80 -7.97
N ILE A 171 1.03 8.22 -6.88
CA ILE A 171 1.95 7.39 -6.10
C ILE A 171 1.49 7.36 -4.65
N GLY A 172 1.35 6.16 -4.10
CA GLY A 172 1.09 5.96 -2.67
C GLY A 172 2.39 5.75 -1.91
N GLU A 173 2.71 6.62 -0.95
CA GLU A 173 3.96 6.57 -0.19
C GLU A 173 3.74 6.67 1.32
N GLY A 174 4.81 6.51 2.08
CA GLY A 174 4.80 6.74 3.53
C GLY A 174 4.81 8.22 3.90
N GLY A 175 4.49 8.50 5.15
CA GLY A 175 4.35 9.86 5.66
C GLY A 175 5.57 10.75 5.44
N GLY A 176 6.79 10.20 5.50
CA GLY A 176 8.02 10.94 5.28
C GLY A 176 8.13 11.61 3.91
N GLU A 177 7.68 10.93 2.84
CA GLU A 177 7.70 11.49 1.49
C GLU A 177 6.65 12.63 1.34
N LEU A 178 5.50 12.51 2.02
CA LEU A 178 4.53 13.59 2.06
C LEU A 178 5.07 14.79 2.84
N VAL A 179 5.79 14.56 3.93
CA VAL A 179 6.46 15.63 4.71
C VAL A 179 7.43 16.42 3.84
N LYS A 180 8.23 15.75 3.00
CA LYS A 180 9.14 16.41 2.04
C LYS A 180 8.36 17.38 1.13
N GLN A 181 7.25 16.96 0.54
CA GLN A 181 6.42 17.81 -0.29
C GLN A 181 5.83 18.99 0.49
N LEU A 182 5.37 18.77 1.74
CA LEU A 182 4.88 19.84 2.62
C LEU A 182 5.95 20.86 2.97
N LEU A 183 7.21 20.48 2.94
CA LEU A 183 8.37 21.36 3.15
C LEU A 183 8.96 21.89 1.83
N ARG A 184 8.25 21.76 0.70
CA ARG A 184 8.66 22.21 -0.65
C ARG A 184 9.89 21.46 -1.19
N ASP A 185 10.18 20.29 -0.65
CA ASP A 185 11.23 19.40 -1.15
C ASP A 185 10.71 18.46 -2.24
N THR A 186 11.55 17.58 -2.77
CA THR A 186 11.25 16.71 -3.91
C THR A 186 11.08 15.25 -3.50
N TYR A 187 10.43 14.49 -4.35
CA TYR A 187 10.40 13.03 -4.30
C TYR A 187 11.51 12.51 -5.21
N ASP A 188 12.57 12.00 -4.60
CA ASP A 188 13.76 11.57 -5.32
C ASP A 188 13.65 10.08 -5.68
N VAL A 189 13.78 9.78 -6.97
CA VAL A 189 13.65 8.40 -7.47
C VAL A 189 14.49 8.20 -8.73
N LYS A 190 15.14 7.03 -8.85
CA LYS A 190 15.69 6.62 -10.14
C LYS A 190 14.53 6.43 -11.11
N ARG A 191 14.67 6.93 -12.35
CA ARG A 191 13.60 6.82 -13.36
C ARG A 191 13.13 5.36 -13.45
N PRO A 192 11.85 5.09 -13.18
CA PRO A 192 11.30 3.75 -13.27
C PRO A 192 11.20 3.30 -14.73
N GLU A 193 11.33 2.00 -14.93
CA GLU A 193 10.95 1.36 -16.18
C GLU A 193 9.45 1.46 -16.41
N VAL A 194 9.02 1.45 -17.67
CA VAL A 194 7.62 1.48 -18.06
C VAL A 194 7.24 0.16 -18.73
N VAL A 195 6.17 -0.46 -18.25
CA VAL A 195 5.63 -1.71 -18.81
C VAL A 195 4.32 -1.43 -19.51
N CYS A 196 4.21 -1.89 -20.75
CA CYS A 196 2.97 -1.85 -21.52
C CYS A 196 1.94 -2.81 -20.90
N VAL A 197 0.72 -2.35 -20.70
CA VAL A 197 -0.44 -3.21 -20.47
C VAL A 197 -1.36 -3.04 -21.67
N TYR A 198 -1.23 -3.96 -22.62
CA TYR A 198 -1.95 -3.89 -23.88
C TYR A 198 -3.29 -4.63 -23.78
N LEU A 199 -4.37 -3.87 -23.85
CA LEU A 199 -5.73 -4.38 -23.73
C LEU A 199 -6.35 -4.53 -25.12
N GLU A 200 -6.91 -5.71 -25.40
CA GLU A 200 -7.68 -5.99 -26.63
C GLU A 200 -9.02 -6.67 -26.31
N GLY A 201 -9.92 -6.64 -27.27
CA GLY A 201 -11.28 -7.16 -27.08
C GLY A 201 -12.12 -6.28 -26.15
N ALA A 202 -13.16 -6.88 -25.59
CA ALA A 202 -14.05 -6.27 -24.60
C ALA A 202 -14.44 -7.28 -23.53
N PRO A 203 -14.68 -6.83 -22.26
CA PRO A 203 -15.17 -7.73 -21.22
C PRO A 203 -16.50 -8.37 -21.64
N VAL A 204 -16.65 -9.66 -21.34
CA VAL A 204 -17.95 -10.34 -21.56
C VAL A 204 -18.96 -9.90 -20.50
N PRO A 205 -20.28 -9.95 -20.76
CA PRO A 205 -21.30 -9.67 -19.77
C PRO A 205 -21.09 -10.47 -18.48
N GLY A 206 -21.18 -9.81 -17.32
CA GLY A 206 -20.92 -10.41 -16.01
C GLY A 206 -19.48 -10.29 -15.52
N VAL A 207 -18.49 -10.04 -16.39
CA VAL A 207 -17.11 -9.76 -15.99
C VAL A 207 -16.97 -8.30 -15.53
N GLY A 208 -16.43 -8.10 -14.35
CA GLY A 208 -16.25 -6.79 -13.75
C GLY A 208 -14.78 -6.35 -13.63
N PRO A 209 -14.54 -5.13 -13.13
CA PRO A 209 -13.19 -4.58 -13.02
C PRO A 209 -12.28 -5.41 -12.12
N GLN A 210 -12.81 -5.99 -11.04
CA GLN A 210 -12.03 -6.82 -10.13
C GLN A 210 -11.52 -8.10 -10.82
N ASP A 211 -12.31 -8.69 -11.73
CA ASP A 211 -11.92 -9.90 -12.45
C ASP A 211 -10.70 -9.64 -13.34
N ILE A 212 -10.71 -8.52 -14.08
CA ILE A 212 -9.57 -8.12 -14.93
C ILE A 212 -8.33 -7.82 -14.07
N ALA A 213 -8.52 -7.09 -12.98
CA ALA A 213 -7.43 -6.77 -12.06
C ALA A 213 -6.80 -8.03 -11.45
N LEU A 214 -7.61 -8.99 -10.99
CA LEU A 214 -7.13 -10.25 -10.42
C LEU A 214 -6.41 -11.11 -11.47
N ALA A 215 -6.89 -11.17 -12.70
CA ALA A 215 -6.21 -11.87 -13.80
C ALA A 215 -4.81 -11.29 -14.05
N ILE A 216 -4.67 -9.95 -14.08
CA ILE A 216 -3.37 -9.27 -14.22
C ILE A 216 -2.48 -9.55 -13.01
N ILE A 217 -2.99 -9.39 -11.77
CA ILE A 217 -2.22 -9.61 -10.53
C ILE A 217 -1.67 -11.03 -10.48
N GLY A 218 -2.50 -12.03 -10.78
CA GLY A 218 -2.09 -13.43 -10.81
C GLY A 218 -0.96 -13.72 -11.80
N ALA A 219 -0.98 -13.06 -12.95
CA ALA A 219 0.04 -13.24 -13.99
C ALA A 219 1.39 -12.58 -13.61
N VAL A 220 1.38 -11.38 -13.01
CA VAL A 220 2.60 -10.56 -12.87
C VAL A 220 3.28 -10.66 -11.50
N PHE A 221 2.51 -10.98 -10.42
CA PHE A 221 2.99 -10.82 -9.05
C PHE A 221 4.14 -11.77 -8.69
N SER A 222 4.00 -13.06 -8.95
CA SER A 222 4.98 -14.09 -8.54
C SER A 222 6.37 -13.88 -9.15
N ARG A 223 6.43 -13.33 -10.37
CA ARG A 223 7.67 -13.00 -11.07
C ARG A 223 8.21 -11.60 -10.74
N GLY A 224 7.47 -10.78 -10.00
CA GLY A 224 7.81 -9.38 -9.77
C GLY A 224 7.89 -8.56 -11.06
N TYR A 225 7.15 -8.94 -12.10
CA TYR A 225 7.30 -8.46 -13.47
C TYR A 225 7.18 -6.94 -13.62
N VAL A 226 6.28 -6.32 -12.83
CA VAL A 226 6.04 -4.88 -12.79
C VAL A 226 6.53 -4.20 -11.50
N LYS A 227 7.27 -4.92 -10.66
CA LYS A 227 7.74 -4.40 -9.35
C LYS A 227 8.52 -3.10 -9.52
N ASN A 228 8.08 -2.03 -8.82
CA ASN A 228 8.65 -0.68 -8.86
C ASN A 228 8.66 0.00 -10.25
N LYS A 229 7.92 -0.53 -11.22
CA LYS A 229 7.78 0.01 -12.57
C LYS A 229 6.46 0.78 -12.70
N VAL A 230 6.28 1.52 -13.80
CA VAL A 230 5.02 2.15 -14.15
C VAL A 230 4.27 1.26 -15.13
N MET A 231 3.00 0.98 -14.86
CA MET A 231 2.11 0.27 -15.78
C MET A 231 1.38 1.27 -16.67
N GLU A 232 1.60 1.20 -17.99
CA GLU A 232 0.97 2.09 -18.97
C GLU A 232 -0.07 1.31 -19.77
N PHE A 233 -1.35 1.61 -19.53
CA PHE A 233 -2.50 0.93 -20.12
C PHE A 233 -2.84 1.53 -21.48
N VAL A 234 -2.77 0.72 -22.50
CA VAL A 234 -2.93 1.08 -23.92
C VAL A 234 -3.70 0.01 -24.67
N GLY A 235 -3.91 0.22 -25.94
CA GLY A 235 -4.56 -0.76 -26.83
C GLY A 235 -6.05 -0.50 -27.05
N PRO A 236 -6.65 -1.17 -28.05
CA PRO A 236 -8.03 -0.89 -28.47
C PRO A 236 -9.09 -1.28 -27.44
N GLY A 237 -8.78 -2.23 -26.55
CA GLY A 237 -9.69 -2.68 -25.50
C GLY A 237 -10.02 -1.59 -24.47
N VAL A 238 -9.18 -0.55 -24.30
CA VAL A 238 -9.45 0.55 -23.38
C VAL A 238 -10.81 1.22 -23.69
N ALA A 239 -11.13 1.43 -24.95
CA ALA A 239 -12.38 2.07 -25.37
C ALA A 239 -13.65 1.27 -25.06
N SER A 240 -13.53 -0.02 -24.74
CA SER A 240 -14.68 -0.86 -24.36
C SER A 240 -15.19 -0.61 -22.93
N MET A 241 -14.40 0.06 -22.08
CA MET A 241 -14.68 0.29 -20.67
C MET A 241 -14.93 1.77 -20.39
N ASP A 242 -15.90 2.11 -19.55
CA ASP A 242 -16.05 3.47 -19.01
C ASP A 242 -15.00 3.78 -17.95
N CYS A 243 -14.92 5.05 -17.53
CA CYS A 243 -13.91 5.46 -16.54
C CYS A 243 -14.13 4.86 -15.16
N ASP A 244 -15.38 4.58 -14.77
CA ASP A 244 -15.67 3.96 -13.48
C ASP A 244 -15.13 2.54 -13.43
N PHE A 245 -15.32 1.79 -14.51
CA PHE A 245 -14.74 0.46 -14.70
C PHE A 245 -13.21 0.49 -14.70
N ARG A 246 -12.60 1.41 -15.50
CA ARG A 246 -11.13 1.57 -15.54
C ARG A 246 -10.57 1.92 -14.15
N ASN A 247 -11.24 2.78 -13.38
CA ASN A 247 -10.85 3.12 -12.01
C ASN A 247 -10.85 1.90 -11.08
N GLY A 248 -11.78 0.97 -11.27
CA GLY A 248 -11.83 -0.29 -10.53
C GLY A 248 -10.64 -1.20 -10.83
N VAL A 249 -10.21 -1.28 -12.10
CA VAL A 249 -8.97 -2.00 -12.48
C VAL A 249 -7.73 -1.28 -11.96
N ASP A 250 -7.67 0.04 -12.17
CA ASP A 250 -6.49 0.87 -11.89
C ASP A 250 -6.10 0.85 -10.41
N VAL A 251 -7.07 0.94 -9.51
CA VAL A 251 -6.81 0.94 -8.06
C VAL A 251 -6.16 -0.36 -7.57
N MET A 252 -6.45 -1.47 -8.22
CA MET A 252 -5.90 -2.78 -7.89
C MET A 252 -4.47 -2.98 -8.39
N THR A 253 -3.95 -2.12 -9.27
CA THR A 253 -2.55 -2.20 -9.72
C THR A 253 -1.55 -2.10 -8.56
N THR A 254 -1.94 -1.50 -7.44
CA THR A 254 -1.14 -1.48 -6.21
C THR A 254 -0.73 -2.88 -5.76
N GLU A 255 -1.59 -3.89 -5.94
CA GLU A 255 -1.34 -5.27 -5.51
C GLU A 255 -0.37 -6.02 -6.44
N THR A 256 0.05 -5.41 -7.53
CA THR A 256 1.15 -5.90 -8.38
C THR A 256 2.53 -5.43 -7.92
N THR A 257 2.61 -4.61 -6.88
CA THR A 257 3.82 -3.91 -6.39
C THR A 257 4.40 -2.89 -7.38
N CYS A 258 3.66 -2.45 -8.40
CA CYS A 258 4.08 -1.37 -9.30
C CYS A 258 4.23 -0.04 -8.56
N LEU A 259 5.02 0.88 -9.10
CA LEU A 259 5.21 2.22 -8.55
C LEU A 259 3.97 3.09 -8.81
N SER A 260 3.48 3.09 -10.03
CA SER A 260 2.34 3.88 -10.49
C SER A 260 1.68 3.23 -11.71
N SER A 261 0.56 3.81 -12.14
CA SER A 261 -0.16 3.44 -13.34
C SER A 261 -0.61 4.67 -14.11
N ILE A 262 -0.78 4.54 -15.43
CA ILE A 262 -1.32 5.58 -16.31
C ILE A 262 -2.05 4.94 -17.48
N TRP A 263 -3.13 5.54 -17.95
CA TRP A 263 -3.95 5.06 -19.05
C TRP A 263 -4.02 6.09 -20.16
N VAL A 264 -4.19 5.63 -21.39
CA VAL A 264 -4.61 6.51 -22.49
C VAL A 264 -5.94 7.17 -22.12
N THR A 265 -6.09 8.44 -22.47
CA THR A 265 -7.33 9.18 -22.23
C THR A 265 -8.10 9.37 -23.54
N ASP A 266 -9.41 9.27 -23.45
CA ASP A 266 -10.32 9.29 -24.60
C ASP A 266 -11.60 10.08 -24.28
N ASP A 267 -12.61 9.98 -25.15
CA ASP A 267 -13.90 10.65 -24.98
C ASP A 267 -14.59 10.21 -23.69
N LYS A 268 -14.46 8.95 -23.24
CA LYS A 268 -15.02 8.49 -21.96
C LYS A 268 -14.35 9.16 -20.75
N THR A 269 -13.03 9.44 -20.86
CA THR A 269 -12.33 10.24 -19.84
C THR A 269 -12.86 11.68 -19.83
N ARG A 270 -13.09 12.27 -21.02
CA ARG A 270 -13.68 13.61 -21.13
C ARG A 270 -15.08 13.64 -20.55
N GLU A 271 -15.94 12.67 -20.88
CA GLU A 271 -17.30 12.52 -20.35
C GLU A 271 -17.32 12.45 -18.82
N PHE A 272 -16.44 11.63 -18.23
CA PHE A 272 -16.31 11.55 -16.77
C PHE A 272 -15.95 12.91 -16.16
N LEU A 273 -14.91 13.57 -16.66
CA LEU A 273 -14.48 14.87 -16.15
C LEU A 273 -15.55 15.95 -16.36
N SER A 274 -16.25 15.94 -17.51
CA SER A 274 -17.34 16.87 -17.81
C SER A 274 -18.53 16.66 -16.87
N ALA A 275 -18.92 15.41 -16.59
CA ALA A 275 -19.98 15.08 -15.64
C ALA A 275 -19.69 15.61 -14.22
N HIS A 276 -18.41 15.75 -13.87
CA HIS A 276 -17.96 16.34 -12.60
C HIS A 276 -17.71 17.84 -12.67
N GLY A 277 -18.08 18.51 -13.78
CA GLY A 277 -17.83 19.95 -13.99
C GLY A 277 -16.35 20.30 -14.17
N ARG A 278 -15.52 19.36 -14.63
CA ARG A 278 -14.05 19.45 -14.68
C ARG A 278 -13.49 19.16 -16.08
N GLU A 279 -14.22 19.49 -17.13
CA GLU A 279 -13.77 19.28 -18.50
C GLU A 279 -12.43 19.97 -18.80
N ALA A 280 -12.15 21.09 -18.13
CA ALA A 280 -10.85 21.78 -18.24
C ALA A 280 -9.63 20.95 -17.77
N ASP A 281 -9.84 19.91 -16.96
CA ASP A 281 -8.81 18.96 -16.54
C ASP A 281 -8.55 17.84 -17.57
N TYR A 282 -9.33 17.81 -18.66
CA TYR A 282 -9.13 16.85 -19.74
C TYR A 282 -8.07 17.34 -20.72
N ARG A 283 -7.18 16.45 -21.09
CA ARG A 283 -6.37 16.49 -22.29
C ARG A 283 -6.16 15.09 -22.82
N GLU A 284 -5.96 14.96 -24.12
CA GLU A 284 -5.62 13.68 -24.72
C GLU A 284 -4.20 13.27 -24.32
N LEU A 285 -4.07 12.09 -23.74
CA LEU A 285 -2.80 11.45 -23.43
C LEU A 285 -2.69 10.17 -24.24
N ARG A 286 -1.64 10.07 -25.06
CA ARG A 286 -1.31 8.89 -25.86
C ARG A 286 0.20 8.73 -25.91
N PRO A 287 0.71 7.50 -26.07
CA PRO A 287 2.09 7.28 -26.49
C PRO A 287 2.37 7.98 -27.82
N GLY A 288 3.62 8.34 -28.08
CA GLY A 288 4.04 8.84 -29.39
C GLY A 288 3.89 7.78 -30.50
N GLU A 289 4.28 8.15 -31.73
CA GLU A 289 4.13 7.28 -32.91
C GLU A 289 4.82 5.93 -32.74
N VAL A 290 5.96 5.89 -32.06
CA VAL A 290 6.66 4.66 -31.67
C VAL A 290 7.06 4.80 -30.21
N ALA A 291 6.45 4.03 -29.33
CA ALA A 291 6.83 3.96 -27.92
C ALA A 291 7.48 2.61 -27.60
N TYR A 292 8.50 2.60 -26.74
CA TYR A 292 9.15 1.39 -26.26
C TYR A 292 8.92 1.18 -24.76
N TYR A 293 8.64 -0.06 -24.42
CA TYR A 293 8.39 -0.51 -23.06
C TYR A 293 9.37 -1.64 -22.69
N GLU A 294 9.83 -1.67 -21.45
CA GLU A 294 10.74 -2.69 -20.93
C GLU A 294 10.07 -4.05 -20.65
N GLY A 295 8.79 -4.16 -20.92
CA GLY A 295 7.99 -5.36 -20.82
C GLY A 295 6.58 -5.12 -21.36
N CYS A 296 5.84 -6.19 -21.60
CA CYS A 296 4.45 -6.11 -22.02
C CYS A 296 3.58 -7.17 -21.35
N VAL A 297 2.44 -6.73 -20.85
CA VAL A 297 1.33 -7.55 -20.35
C VAL A 297 0.20 -7.41 -21.36
N ARG A 298 -0.01 -8.42 -22.21
CA ARG A 298 -1.12 -8.47 -23.17
C ARG A 298 -2.32 -9.12 -22.52
N VAL A 299 -3.47 -8.46 -22.58
CA VAL A 299 -4.72 -8.93 -21.97
C VAL A 299 -5.81 -8.99 -23.03
N ASP A 300 -6.32 -10.17 -23.31
CA ASP A 300 -7.53 -10.37 -24.09
C ASP A 300 -8.73 -10.34 -23.14
N LEU A 301 -9.41 -9.19 -23.11
CA LEU A 301 -10.55 -8.93 -22.22
C LEU A 301 -11.71 -9.91 -22.49
N SER A 302 -11.85 -10.42 -23.70
CA SER A 302 -12.89 -11.38 -24.07
C SER A 302 -12.69 -12.77 -23.48
N GLN A 303 -11.46 -13.09 -23.03
CA GLN A 303 -11.10 -14.37 -22.41
C GLN A 303 -11.12 -14.32 -20.88
N VAL A 304 -11.19 -13.14 -20.26
CA VAL A 304 -11.32 -13.03 -18.80
C VAL A 304 -12.66 -13.61 -18.37
N ARG A 305 -12.66 -14.30 -17.26
CA ARG A 305 -13.84 -14.90 -16.63
C ARG A 305 -13.98 -14.37 -15.20
N PRO A 306 -15.12 -14.54 -14.54
CA PRO A 306 -15.26 -14.21 -13.12
C PRO A 306 -14.17 -14.87 -12.28
N MET A 307 -13.43 -14.05 -11.54
CA MET A 307 -12.25 -14.46 -10.76
C MET A 307 -12.53 -14.46 -9.26
N ILE A 308 -11.77 -15.27 -8.56
CA ILE A 308 -11.67 -15.25 -7.10
C ILE A 308 -10.20 -15.28 -6.70
N ALA A 309 -9.79 -14.38 -5.80
CA ALA A 309 -8.48 -14.48 -5.15
C ALA A 309 -8.64 -15.07 -3.76
N LEU A 310 -8.11 -16.25 -3.55
CA LEU A 310 -8.22 -16.98 -2.30
C LEU A 310 -7.33 -16.41 -1.20
N PRO A 311 -7.63 -16.65 0.10
CA PRO A 311 -6.76 -16.23 1.18
C PRO A 311 -5.34 -16.81 1.00
N PHE A 312 -4.26 -16.15 1.34
CA PHE A 312 -4.14 -14.89 2.09
C PHE A 312 -3.37 -13.84 1.25
N HIS A 313 -3.53 -13.86 -0.06
CA HIS A 313 -2.88 -12.88 -0.94
C HIS A 313 -3.71 -12.66 -2.24
N PRO A 314 -3.80 -11.42 -2.78
CA PRO A 314 -4.55 -11.13 -4.01
C PRO A 314 -4.04 -11.85 -5.27
N SER A 315 -2.82 -12.38 -5.26
CA SER A 315 -2.25 -13.14 -6.38
C SER A 315 -2.62 -14.63 -6.40
N ARG A 316 -3.28 -15.15 -5.37
CA ARG A 316 -3.75 -16.54 -5.34
C ARG A 316 -5.09 -16.65 -6.07
N VAL A 317 -5.04 -16.52 -7.38
CA VAL A 317 -6.23 -16.39 -8.23
C VAL A 317 -6.63 -17.67 -8.91
N HIS A 318 -7.94 -17.87 -9.03
CA HIS A 318 -8.59 -18.86 -9.87
C HIS A 318 -9.80 -18.23 -10.56
N THR A 319 -10.25 -18.80 -11.66
CA THR A 319 -11.64 -18.53 -12.07
C THR A 319 -12.58 -19.18 -11.05
N ILE A 320 -13.79 -18.64 -10.90
CA ILE A 320 -14.79 -19.24 -10.01
C ILE A 320 -15.15 -20.65 -10.50
N ASP A 321 -15.16 -20.87 -11.83
CA ASP A 321 -15.42 -22.18 -12.45
C ASP A 321 -14.31 -23.19 -12.12
N GLU A 322 -13.02 -22.78 -12.19
CA GLU A 322 -11.90 -23.65 -11.80
C GLU A 322 -11.98 -24.03 -10.33
N LEU A 323 -12.30 -23.10 -9.44
CA LEU A 323 -12.49 -23.38 -8.03
C LEU A 323 -13.65 -24.36 -7.82
N ASN A 324 -14.82 -24.09 -8.42
CA ASN A 324 -16.00 -24.96 -8.29
C ASN A 324 -15.78 -26.36 -8.85
N ALA A 325 -14.91 -26.52 -9.84
CA ALA A 325 -14.56 -27.81 -10.41
C ALA A 325 -13.54 -28.61 -9.55
N ASN A 326 -12.77 -27.94 -8.66
CA ASN A 326 -11.65 -28.53 -7.92
C ASN A 326 -11.67 -28.10 -6.44
N LEU A 327 -12.84 -28.03 -5.82
CA LEU A 327 -13.03 -27.50 -4.45
C LEU A 327 -12.13 -28.18 -3.42
N GLU A 328 -12.04 -29.51 -3.45
CA GLU A 328 -11.33 -30.29 -2.42
C GLU A 328 -9.84 -29.95 -2.41
N ASP A 329 -9.18 -30.02 -3.57
CA ASP A 329 -7.73 -29.78 -3.68
C ASP A 329 -7.38 -28.33 -3.38
N ILE A 330 -8.10 -27.39 -3.98
CA ILE A 330 -7.79 -25.96 -3.87
C ILE A 330 -8.05 -25.44 -2.45
N LEU A 331 -9.16 -25.84 -1.83
CA LEU A 331 -9.48 -25.41 -0.46
C LEU A 331 -8.53 -26.03 0.56
N HIS A 332 -8.10 -27.28 0.34
CA HIS A 332 -7.11 -27.93 1.19
C HIS A 332 -5.77 -27.17 1.18
N GLU A 333 -5.29 -26.71 0.01
CA GLU A 333 -4.09 -25.87 -0.07
C GLU A 333 -4.21 -24.56 0.74
N VAL A 334 -5.41 -23.97 0.78
CA VAL A 334 -5.66 -22.77 1.59
C VAL A 334 -5.65 -23.13 3.09
N GLU A 335 -6.24 -24.23 3.49
CA GLU A 335 -6.23 -24.71 4.89
C GLU A 335 -4.80 -24.98 5.38
N VAL A 336 -3.97 -25.63 4.57
CA VAL A 336 -2.53 -25.82 4.88
C VAL A 336 -1.82 -24.49 5.07
N SER A 337 -2.11 -23.50 4.23
CA SER A 337 -1.56 -22.15 4.39
C SER A 337 -2.09 -21.46 5.66
N ALA A 338 -3.35 -21.73 6.02
CA ALA A 338 -3.98 -21.20 7.22
C ALA A 338 -3.36 -21.72 8.52
N GLU A 339 -2.81 -22.94 8.54
CA GLU A 339 -2.09 -23.47 9.70
C GLU A 339 -0.90 -22.58 10.09
N GLN A 340 -0.17 -22.06 9.12
CA GLN A 340 0.93 -21.12 9.36
C GLN A 340 0.44 -19.79 9.92
N VAL A 341 -0.68 -19.27 9.37
CA VAL A 341 -1.30 -18.02 9.83
C VAL A 341 -1.86 -18.16 11.24
N GLY A 342 -2.45 -19.31 11.55
CA GLY A 342 -3.02 -19.62 12.86
C GLY A 342 -1.97 -19.88 13.95
N ASP A 343 -0.72 -20.18 13.58
CA ASP A 343 0.41 -20.44 14.47
C ASP A 343 0.09 -21.47 15.56
N GLY A 344 -0.64 -22.52 15.20
CA GLY A 344 -1.10 -23.57 16.12
C GLY A 344 -2.15 -23.13 17.16
N ARG A 345 -2.63 -21.88 17.09
CA ARG A 345 -3.59 -21.30 18.05
C ARG A 345 -5.01 -21.20 17.49
N ALA A 346 -5.13 -21.16 16.18
CA ALA A 346 -6.41 -21.08 15.46
C ALA A 346 -6.33 -21.89 14.16
N THR A 347 -7.45 -22.43 13.73
CA THR A 347 -7.59 -23.23 12.50
C THR A 347 -8.70 -22.70 11.63
N LEU A 348 -8.63 -22.98 10.34
CA LEU A 348 -9.63 -22.62 9.34
C LEU A 348 -10.10 -23.92 8.63
N HIS A 349 -11.41 -24.11 8.56
CA HIS A 349 -12.02 -25.31 7.98
C HIS A 349 -12.87 -24.92 6.77
N LEU A 350 -12.26 -24.78 5.61
CA LEU A 350 -12.96 -24.39 4.38
C LEU A 350 -13.69 -25.56 3.74
N LEU A 351 -13.13 -26.76 3.86
CA LEU A 351 -13.75 -27.99 3.35
C LEU A 351 -15.10 -28.30 4.03
N ASP A 352 -15.25 -27.95 5.31
CA ASP A 352 -16.53 -28.08 6.04
C ASP A 352 -17.64 -27.17 5.49
N LYS A 353 -17.27 -26.18 4.68
CA LYS A 353 -18.20 -25.24 4.02
C LYS A 353 -18.69 -25.79 2.66
N VAL A 354 -18.14 -26.88 2.20
CA VAL A 354 -18.62 -27.58 0.99
C VAL A 354 -19.81 -28.47 1.35
N LYS A 355 -20.98 -28.14 0.80
CA LYS A 355 -22.22 -28.87 0.99
C LYS A 355 -22.83 -29.20 -0.37
N ASP A 356 -23.20 -30.46 -0.57
CA ASP A 356 -23.73 -30.95 -1.85
C ASP A 356 -22.84 -30.57 -3.05
N GLY A 357 -21.49 -30.63 -2.87
CA GLY A 357 -20.50 -30.29 -3.88
C GLY A 357 -20.41 -28.79 -4.21
N LYS A 358 -20.91 -27.90 -3.35
CA LYS A 358 -20.89 -26.44 -3.54
C LYS A 358 -20.30 -25.75 -2.32
N LEU A 359 -19.49 -24.72 -2.57
CA LEU A 359 -18.91 -23.89 -1.51
C LEU A 359 -19.92 -22.87 -1.01
N HIS A 360 -20.15 -22.85 0.31
CA HIS A 360 -21.00 -21.88 1.00
C HIS A 360 -20.13 -20.84 1.71
N VAL A 361 -20.34 -19.56 1.40
CA VAL A 361 -19.70 -18.43 2.08
C VAL A 361 -20.66 -17.80 3.09
N GLN A 362 -20.10 -17.16 4.13
CA GLN A 362 -20.90 -16.63 5.23
C GLN A 362 -21.12 -15.13 5.14
N GLN A 363 -20.28 -14.43 4.37
CA GLN A 363 -20.39 -12.97 4.26
C GLN A 363 -19.99 -12.49 2.88
N GLY A 364 -20.75 -11.54 2.34
CA GLY A 364 -20.38 -10.72 1.18
C GLY A 364 -20.21 -9.27 1.59
N VAL A 365 -19.18 -8.60 1.08
CA VAL A 365 -18.93 -7.17 1.31
C VAL A 365 -18.55 -6.47 0.01
N ILE A 366 -19.26 -5.42 -0.34
CA ILE A 366 -18.97 -4.54 -1.48
C ILE A 366 -18.61 -3.18 -0.91
N ALA A 367 -17.33 -2.78 -0.95
CA ALA A 367 -16.87 -1.61 -0.20
C ALA A 367 -15.63 -0.94 -0.80
N GLY A 368 -15.34 0.25 -0.31
CA GLY A 368 -14.12 0.99 -0.57
C GLY A 368 -14.04 1.58 -1.98
N CYS A 369 -12.83 1.93 -2.38
CA CYS A 369 -12.55 2.55 -3.68
C CYS A 369 -12.60 1.59 -4.87
N ALA A 370 -12.55 0.28 -4.63
CA ALA A 370 -12.66 -0.75 -5.66
C ALA A 370 -14.12 -1.19 -5.86
N GLY A 371 -14.82 -1.58 -4.78
CA GLY A 371 -16.17 -2.15 -4.87
C GLY A 371 -17.29 -1.15 -4.73
N GLY A 372 -17.09 -0.05 -4.00
CA GLY A 372 -18.14 0.93 -3.70
C GLY A 372 -18.43 1.96 -4.80
N ASN A 373 -17.81 1.85 -5.97
CA ASN A 373 -18.04 2.75 -7.09
C ASN A 373 -19.47 2.57 -7.67
N PHE A 374 -19.92 3.56 -8.45
CA PHE A 374 -21.28 3.62 -8.97
C PHE A 374 -21.66 2.37 -9.76
N GLY A 375 -20.84 2.00 -10.76
CA GLY A 375 -21.12 0.87 -11.64
C GLY A 375 -21.15 -0.48 -10.92
N SER A 376 -20.23 -0.72 -9.98
CA SER A 376 -20.17 -1.97 -9.21
C SER A 376 -21.41 -2.15 -8.32
N VAL A 377 -21.81 -1.10 -7.60
CA VAL A 377 -23.00 -1.16 -6.71
C VAL A 377 -24.30 -1.24 -7.51
N LEU A 378 -24.40 -0.51 -8.63
CA LEU A 378 -25.60 -0.56 -9.48
C LEU A 378 -25.79 -1.95 -10.10
N ASN A 379 -24.70 -2.59 -10.58
CA ASN A 379 -24.76 -3.95 -11.12
C ASN A 379 -25.13 -4.97 -10.02
N ALA A 380 -24.61 -4.82 -8.80
CA ALA A 380 -25.02 -5.66 -7.67
C ALA A 380 -26.52 -5.52 -7.36
N ALA A 381 -27.05 -4.29 -7.40
CA ALA A 381 -28.48 -4.04 -7.19
C ALA A 381 -29.34 -4.70 -8.28
N ARG A 382 -28.91 -4.66 -9.54
CA ARG A 382 -29.60 -5.31 -10.65
C ARG A 382 -29.64 -6.84 -10.49
N ALA A 383 -28.50 -7.44 -10.14
CA ALA A 383 -28.43 -8.88 -9.90
C ALA A 383 -29.37 -9.35 -8.78
N LEU A 384 -29.61 -8.48 -7.78
CA LEU A 384 -30.44 -8.77 -6.62
C LEU A 384 -31.90 -8.30 -6.74
N LYS A 385 -32.25 -7.54 -7.77
CA LYS A 385 -33.60 -7.03 -7.96
C LYS A 385 -34.63 -8.16 -8.02
N GLY A 386 -35.61 -8.11 -7.13
CA GLY A 386 -36.66 -9.14 -6.99
C GLY A 386 -36.16 -10.47 -6.41
N LYS A 387 -34.91 -10.56 -5.96
CA LYS A 387 -34.36 -11.72 -5.27
C LYS A 387 -34.11 -11.40 -3.79
N ASN A 388 -33.57 -12.35 -3.03
CA ASN A 388 -33.18 -12.13 -1.64
C ASN A 388 -31.93 -12.93 -1.28
N CYS A 389 -31.22 -12.46 -0.26
CA CYS A 389 -30.00 -13.11 0.26
C CYS A 389 -30.27 -14.35 1.11
N GLY A 390 -31.53 -14.74 1.27
CA GLY A 390 -31.96 -15.80 2.17
C GLY A 390 -32.02 -15.34 3.64
N ASN A 391 -32.41 -16.26 4.51
CA ASN A 391 -32.51 -16.05 5.97
C ASN A 391 -31.56 -16.96 6.75
N GLY A 392 -30.56 -17.50 6.09
CA GLY A 392 -29.53 -18.37 6.66
C GLY A 392 -28.33 -17.63 7.22
N ASP A 393 -27.18 -18.25 7.11
CA ASP A 393 -25.91 -17.77 7.68
C ASP A 393 -25.27 -16.62 6.86
N PHE A 394 -25.65 -16.46 5.60
CA PHE A 394 -25.07 -15.46 4.70
C PHE A 394 -25.56 -14.05 5.00
N THR A 395 -24.64 -13.09 5.01
CA THR A 395 -24.97 -11.63 5.11
C THR A 395 -24.27 -10.85 4.01
N LEU A 396 -24.88 -9.75 3.54
CA LEU A 396 -24.31 -8.84 2.55
C LEU A 396 -24.29 -7.41 3.08
N SER A 397 -23.11 -6.77 3.06
CA SER A 397 -22.97 -5.32 3.34
C SER A 397 -22.50 -4.57 2.09
N VAL A 398 -23.12 -3.42 1.82
CA VAL A 398 -22.81 -2.56 0.65
C VAL A 398 -22.52 -1.14 1.10
N TYR A 399 -21.34 -0.63 0.71
CA TYR A 399 -20.79 0.68 1.06
C TYR A 399 -20.53 1.51 -0.20
N PRO A 400 -21.43 2.42 -0.62
CA PRO A 400 -21.11 3.37 -1.67
C PRO A 400 -19.86 4.20 -1.33
N SER A 401 -19.01 4.47 -2.33
CA SER A 401 -17.71 5.09 -2.10
C SER A 401 -17.75 6.58 -1.76
N SER A 402 -18.88 7.27 -2.06
CA SER A 402 -19.09 8.67 -1.70
C SER A 402 -20.57 8.98 -1.50
N GLN A 403 -20.86 10.12 -0.86
CA GLN A 403 -22.23 10.64 -0.75
C GLN A 403 -22.86 10.94 -2.13
N PRO A 404 -22.15 11.59 -3.08
CA PRO A 404 -22.69 11.73 -4.43
C PRO A 404 -23.09 10.40 -5.07
N VAL A 405 -22.24 9.36 -4.99
CA VAL A 405 -22.56 8.01 -5.47
C VAL A 405 -23.78 7.43 -4.74
N CYS A 406 -23.84 7.58 -3.41
CA CYS A 406 -24.96 7.12 -2.59
C CYS A 406 -26.28 7.81 -3.00
N MET A 407 -26.24 9.12 -3.24
CA MET A 407 -27.41 9.90 -3.65
C MET A 407 -27.94 9.45 -5.02
N GLU A 408 -27.06 9.23 -6.00
CA GLU A 408 -27.49 8.78 -7.33
C GLU A 408 -28.03 7.35 -7.30
N LEU A 409 -27.36 6.42 -6.61
CA LEU A 409 -27.87 5.05 -6.42
C LEU A 409 -29.24 5.03 -5.70
N THR A 410 -29.46 5.95 -4.77
CA THR A 410 -30.77 6.11 -4.09
C THR A 410 -31.83 6.65 -5.06
N ARG A 411 -31.45 7.64 -5.88
CA ARG A 411 -32.37 8.25 -6.89
C ARG A 411 -32.80 7.22 -7.94
N LEU A 412 -31.91 6.33 -8.33
CA LEU A 412 -32.16 5.23 -9.27
C LEU A 412 -32.90 4.04 -8.65
N GLY A 413 -33.14 4.05 -7.33
CA GLY A 413 -33.80 2.95 -6.61
C GLY A 413 -32.90 1.77 -6.28
N ALA A 414 -31.61 1.79 -6.63
CA ALA A 414 -30.68 0.71 -6.38
C ALA A 414 -30.50 0.42 -4.88
N ALA A 415 -30.46 1.46 -4.04
CA ALA A 415 -30.40 1.31 -2.59
C ALA A 415 -31.64 0.57 -2.05
N LEU A 416 -32.83 0.87 -2.59
CA LEU A 416 -34.07 0.20 -2.21
C LEU A 416 -34.08 -1.27 -2.63
N ASP A 417 -33.66 -1.57 -3.86
CA ASP A 417 -33.56 -2.95 -4.39
C ASP A 417 -32.61 -3.80 -3.53
N LEU A 418 -31.44 -3.27 -3.15
CA LEU A 418 -30.47 -3.93 -2.27
C LEU A 418 -31.04 -4.19 -0.87
N MET A 419 -31.67 -3.17 -0.25
CA MET A 419 -32.28 -3.34 1.08
C MET A 419 -33.45 -4.32 1.04
N ALA A 420 -34.25 -4.30 -0.01
CA ALA A 420 -35.38 -5.25 -0.19
C ALA A 420 -34.87 -6.69 -0.36
N ALA A 421 -33.69 -6.88 -0.96
CA ALA A 421 -33.02 -8.18 -1.05
C ALA A 421 -32.39 -8.64 0.28
N GLY A 422 -32.34 -7.81 1.31
CA GLY A 422 -31.77 -8.13 2.61
C GLY A 422 -30.31 -7.66 2.81
N ALA A 423 -29.76 -6.88 1.87
CA ALA A 423 -28.45 -6.29 2.04
C ALA A 423 -28.46 -5.16 3.08
N ILE A 424 -27.35 -5.02 3.82
CA ILE A 424 -27.15 -3.93 4.76
C ILE A 424 -26.56 -2.74 4.01
N TRP A 425 -27.35 -1.68 3.85
CA TRP A 425 -26.91 -0.44 3.22
C TRP A 425 -26.11 0.42 4.18
N ARG A 426 -24.91 0.80 3.79
CA ARG A 426 -23.95 1.56 4.59
C ARG A 426 -23.62 2.91 3.95
N THR A 427 -22.72 3.66 4.55
CA THR A 427 -22.15 4.92 4.04
C THR A 427 -20.68 4.76 3.67
N ALA A 428 -20.07 5.76 3.04
CA ALA A 428 -18.67 5.73 2.62
C ALA A 428 -17.71 5.45 3.79
N PHE A 429 -16.99 4.33 3.72
CA PHE A 429 -16.11 3.86 4.78
C PHE A 429 -15.11 2.83 4.24
N CYS A 430 -13.83 2.96 4.58
CA CYS A 430 -12.78 2.04 4.19
C CYS A 430 -12.54 0.89 5.17
N GLY A 431 -13.21 0.90 6.33
CA GLY A 431 -13.00 -0.06 7.41
C GLY A 431 -12.97 -1.53 7.01
N PRO A 432 -13.90 -2.01 6.17
CA PRO A 432 -13.89 -3.41 5.71
C PRO A 432 -12.62 -3.82 4.94
N CYS A 433 -11.89 -2.86 4.33
CA CYS A 433 -10.66 -3.16 3.59
C CYS A 433 -9.48 -3.51 4.51
N PHE A 434 -9.54 -3.21 5.82
CA PHE A 434 -8.42 -3.41 6.76
C PHE A 434 -8.83 -3.91 8.15
N GLY A 435 -10.02 -4.48 8.29
CA GLY A 435 -10.47 -5.15 9.51
C GLY A 435 -11.02 -4.25 10.60
N ALA A 436 -11.45 -3.02 10.25
CA ALA A 436 -12.12 -2.11 11.17
C ALA A 436 -13.66 -2.08 10.99
N GLY A 437 -14.22 -2.97 10.19
CA GLY A 437 -15.66 -3.12 9.97
C GLY A 437 -15.99 -4.42 9.26
N ASP A 438 -17.21 -4.94 9.48
CA ASP A 438 -17.71 -6.20 8.93
C ASP A 438 -16.73 -7.37 9.10
N THR A 439 -16.18 -7.51 10.31
CA THR A 439 -15.35 -8.66 10.68
C THR A 439 -16.23 -9.93 10.63
N PRO A 440 -15.84 -10.97 9.87
CA PRO A 440 -16.59 -12.20 9.81
C PRO A 440 -16.50 -12.98 11.13
N ARG A 441 -17.40 -13.92 11.32
CA ARG A 441 -17.31 -14.84 12.47
C ARG A 441 -16.03 -15.67 12.43
N ASN A 442 -15.62 -16.20 13.58
CA ASN A 442 -14.52 -17.16 13.63
C ASN A 442 -14.77 -18.33 12.68
N ASP A 443 -13.73 -18.80 12.02
CA ASP A 443 -13.81 -19.84 10.99
C ASP A 443 -14.74 -19.48 9.79
N GLY A 444 -15.06 -18.19 9.59
CA GLY A 444 -15.90 -17.73 8.49
C GLY A 444 -15.12 -17.46 7.21
N LEU A 445 -15.77 -17.66 6.06
CA LEU A 445 -15.30 -17.21 4.75
C LEU A 445 -16.12 -16.00 4.31
N SER A 446 -15.44 -14.88 4.09
CA SER A 446 -16.01 -13.64 3.55
C SER A 446 -15.55 -13.42 2.12
N VAL A 447 -16.46 -13.17 1.19
CA VAL A 447 -16.12 -12.75 -0.18
C VAL A 447 -16.28 -11.24 -0.30
N ARG A 448 -15.26 -10.54 -0.78
CA ARG A 448 -15.23 -9.07 -0.77
C ARG A 448 -14.81 -8.48 -2.09
N HIS A 449 -15.52 -7.46 -2.53
CA HIS A 449 -15.00 -6.50 -3.50
C HIS A 449 -14.34 -5.36 -2.71
N THR A 450 -13.14 -5.62 -2.28
CA THR A 450 -12.20 -4.72 -1.61
C THR A 450 -10.81 -4.95 -2.23
N THR A 451 -9.77 -4.36 -1.66
CA THR A 451 -8.45 -4.38 -2.31
C THR A 451 -7.53 -5.50 -1.84
N ARG A 452 -7.68 -6.03 -0.61
CA ARG A 452 -6.72 -6.97 -0.01
C ARG A 452 -7.38 -8.05 0.83
N ASN A 453 -6.72 -9.21 0.86
CA ASN A 453 -7.10 -10.38 1.66
C ASN A 453 -5.90 -10.98 2.42
N PHE A 454 -4.95 -10.15 2.85
CA PHE A 454 -3.80 -10.58 3.65
C PHE A 454 -4.23 -11.23 4.97
N PRO A 455 -3.34 -12.03 5.61
CA PRO A 455 -3.64 -12.67 6.88
C PRO A 455 -4.19 -11.71 7.93
N ASN A 456 -5.26 -12.11 8.60
CA ASN A 456 -5.93 -11.38 9.69
C ASN A 456 -6.40 -9.95 9.35
N ARG A 457 -6.41 -9.59 8.07
CA ARG A 457 -6.82 -8.25 7.61
C ARG A 457 -8.34 -8.03 7.74
N GLU A 458 -9.10 -9.09 7.89
CA GLU A 458 -10.54 -9.06 8.19
C GLU A 458 -10.84 -8.74 9.66
N GLY A 459 -9.84 -8.75 10.54
CA GLY A 459 -9.95 -8.40 11.96
C GLY A 459 -9.86 -9.56 12.95
N SER A 460 -9.64 -10.80 12.50
CA SER A 460 -9.42 -11.95 13.41
C SER A 460 -8.09 -11.83 14.17
N LYS A 461 -8.05 -12.47 15.36
CA LYS A 461 -6.91 -12.44 16.28
C LYS A 461 -6.49 -13.88 16.63
N PRO A 462 -5.51 -14.49 15.93
CA PRO A 462 -5.06 -15.85 16.21
C PRO A 462 -4.63 -16.08 17.66
N GLY A 463 -3.99 -15.11 18.29
CA GLY A 463 -3.63 -15.14 19.72
C GLY A 463 -4.84 -15.30 20.68
N ALA A 464 -6.05 -14.99 20.22
CA ALA A 464 -7.32 -15.20 20.93
C ALA A 464 -8.09 -16.42 20.39
N GLY A 465 -7.45 -17.30 19.61
CA GLY A 465 -8.08 -18.48 19.01
C GLY A 465 -9.01 -18.14 17.84
N GLN A 466 -8.84 -16.97 17.22
CA GLN A 466 -9.69 -16.53 16.11
C GLN A 466 -8.91 -16.60 14.79
N LEU A 467 -9.54 -17.17 13.77
CA LEU A 467 -9.08 -17.12 12.39
C LEU A 467 -10.31 -17.07 11.47
N ALA A 468 -10.29 -16.18 10.51
CA ALA A 468 -11.28 -16.10 9.45
C ALA A 468 -10.57 -15.82 8.13
N ALA A 469 -11.28 -15.96 7.03
CA ALA A 469 -10.70 -15.81 5.71
C ALA A 469 -11.46 -14.81 4.85
N VAL A 470 -10.72 -14.06 4.05
CA VAL A 470 -11.26 -13.20 2.99
C VAL A 470 -10.81 -13.73 1.63
N ALA A 471 -11.75 -13.90 0.72
CA ALA A 471 -11.48 -14.04 -0.70
C ALA A 471 -11.94 -12.77 -1.45
N LEU A 472 -11.21 -12.34 -2.48
CA LEU A 472 -11.59 -11.19 -3.29
C LEU A 472 -12.38 -11.64 -4.51
N MET A 473 -13.49 -10.96 -4.78
CA MET A 473 -14.36 -11.19 -5.94
C MET A 473 -14.96 -9.88 -6.44
N ASP A 474 -15.38 -9.84 -7.70
CA ASP A 474 -16.16 -8.71 -8.22
C ASP A 474 -17.55 -8.63 -7.57
N ALA A 475 -18.09 -7.42 -7.46
CA ALA A 475 -19.41 -7.13 -6.89
C ALA A 475 -20.54 -7.89 -7.59
N ARG A 476 -20.41 -8.14 -8.90
CA ARG A 476 -21.37 -8.91 -9.71
C ARG A 476 -21.46 -10.36 -9.23
N SER A 477 -20.30 -11.01 -9.04
CA SER A 477 -20.24 -12.39 -8.54
C SER A 477 -20.61 -12.49 -7.05
N ILE A 478 -20.32 -11.45 -6.25
CA ILE A 478 -20.80 -11.36 -4.86
C ILE A 478 -22.35 -11.29 -4.84
N ALA A 479 -22.94 -10.49 -5.72
CA ALA A 479 -24.39 -10.37 -5.81
C ALA A 479 -25.04 -11.67 -6.34
N ALA A 480 -24.42 -12.36 -7.30
CA ALA A 480 -24.86 -13.68 -7.76
C ALA A 480 -24.82 -14.70 -6.62
N THR A 481 -23.74 -14.72 -5.84
CA THR A 481 -23.58 -15.56 -4.64
C THR A 481 -24.63 -15.21 -3.57
N ALA A 482 -24.92 -13.92 -3.35
CA ALA A 482 -25.98 -13.47 -2.44
C ALA A 482 -27.37 -13.93 -2.88
N ALA A 483 -27.69 -13.82 -4.19
CA ALA A 483 -28.95 -14.30 -4.76
C ALA A 483 -29.11 -15.83 -4.65
N ALA A 484 -28.01 -16.55 -4.53
CA ALA A 484 -27.96 -18.00 -4.28
C ALA A 484 -27.91 -18.35 -2.78
N GLY A 485 -28.19 -17.40 -1.87
CA GLY A 485 -28.19 -17.62 -0.42
C GLY A 485 -26.83 -17.94 0.18
N GLY A 486 -25.74 -17.47 -0.43
CA GLY A 486 -24.35 -17.70 -0.01
C GLY A 486 -23.64 -18.85 -0.74
N VAL A 487 -24.27 -19.49 -1.70
CA VAL A 487 -23.59 -20.48 -2.56
C VAL A 487 -22.72 -19.75 -3.58
N LEU A 488 -21.41 -20.05 -3.60
CA LEU A 488 -20.46 -19.43 -4.52
C LEU A 488 -20.91 -19.58 -5.97
N THR A 489 -21.18 -18.46 -6.63
CA THR A 489 -21.79 -18.39 -7.95
C THR A 489 -21.08 -17.35 -8.79
N ALA A 490 -20.68 -17.69 -10.01
CA ALA A 490 -20.11 -16.75 -10.97
C ALA A 490 -21.19 -15.80 -11.50
N ALA A 491 -20.84 -14.56 -11.78
CA ALA A 491 -21.79 -13.61 -12.37
C ALA A 491 -22.28 -14.05 -13.75
N THR A 492 -21.47 -14.77 -14.51
CA THR A 492 -21.81 -15.36 -15.80
C THR A 492 -22.85 -16.49 -15.74
N ASP A 493 -23.18 -16.98 -14.53
CA ASP A 493 -24.29 -17.94 -14.34
C ASP A 493 -25.66 -17.26 -14.28
N LEU A 494 -25.70 -15.93 -14.16
CA LEU A 494 -26.95 -15.16 -14.28
C LEU A 494 -27.26 -14.87 -15.75
N PRO A 495 -28.55 -14.61 -16.08
CA PRO A 495 -28.94 -14.23 -17.44
C PRO A 495 -28.12 -13.03 -17.95
N GLU A 496 -27.75 -13.05 -19.21
CA GLU A 496 -26.88 -12.03 -19.83
C GLU A 496 -27.50 -10.63 -19.75
N ASP A 497 -28.84 -10.51 -19.92
CA ASP A 497 -29.63 -9.29 -19.83
C ASP A 497 -29.59 -8.63 -18.43
N THR A 498 -29.12 -9.35 -17.40
CA THR A 498 -28.83 -8.77 -16.08
C THR A 498 -27.78 -7.66 -16.18
N TRP A 499 -26.89 -7.72 -17.16
CA TRP A 499 -25.72 -6.88 -17.32
C TRP A 499 -25.83 -5.86 -18.46
N ASP A 500 -27.07 -5.56 -18.90
CA ASP A 500 -27.35 -4.53 -19.89
C ASP A 500 -26.78 -3.16 -19.49
N GLU A 501 -26.64 -2.27 -20.48
CA GLU A 501 -26.20 -0.89 -20.26
C GLU A 501 -27.02 -0.20 -19.16
N HIS A 502 -26.34 0.51 -18.29
CA HIS A 502 -26.96 1.27 -17.21
C HIS A 502 -26.87 2.79 -17.48
N PRO A 503 -27.71 3.60 -16.80
CA PRO A 503 -27.66 5.05 -16.94
C PRO A 503 -26.28 5.59 -16.54
N ALA A 504 -25.87 6.65 -17.20
CA ALA A 504 -24.65 7.37 -16.86
C ALA A 504 -24.74 7.92 -15.42
N TYR A 505 -23.62 7.97 -14.74
CA TYR A 505 -23.51 8.55 -13.41
C TYR A 505 -23.79 10.06 -13.45
N THR A 506 -24.70 10.53 -12.61
CA THR A 506 -24.97 11.95 -12.41
C THR A 506 -24.33 12.41 -11.11
N PHE A 507 -23.30 13.24 -11.23
CA PHE A 507 -22.60 13.77 -10.07
C PHE A 507 -23.36 14.95 -9.44
N ASP A 508 -23.81 14.77 -8.22
CA ASP A 508 -24.44 15.82 -7.40
C ASP A 508 -23.49 16.27 -6.29
N ARG A 509 -22.91 17.44 -6.45
CA ARG A 509 -21.90 17.99 -5.55
C ARG A 509 -22.45 18.52 -4.22
N THR A 510 -23.76 18.63 -4.05
CA THR A 510 -24.42 19.31 -2.92
C THR A 510 -23.89 18.88 -1.56
N SER A 511 -23.62 17.57 -1.36
CA SER A 511 -23.10 17.06 -0.10
C SER A 511 -21.66 17.53 0.19
N TYR A 512 -20.84 17.67 -0.84
CA TYR A 512 -19.48 18.21 -0.72
C TYR A 512 -19.51 19.71 -0.39
N ASP A 513 -20.32 20.48 -1.10
CA ASP A 513 -20.46 21.92 -0.86
C ASP A 513 -21.01 22.21 0.55
N ALA A 514 -21.85 21.33 1.08
CA ALA A 514 -22.40 21.47 2.43
C ALA A 514 -21.40 21.09 3.54
N ARG A 515 -20.45 20.16 3.30
CA ARG A 515 -19.71 19.52 4.39
C ARG A 515 -18.20 19.61 4.28
N VAL A 516 -17.63 19.73 3.08
CA VAL A 516 -16.17 19.75 2.91
C VAL A 516 -15.64 21.18 3.16
N TYR A 517 -14.65 21.29 4.05
CA TYR A 517 -13.96 22.55 4.28
C TYR A 517 -12.90 22.79 3.18
N GLN A 518 -13.01 23.88 2.47
CA GLN A 518 -12.12 24.31 1.38
C GLN A 518 -11.21 25.43 1.88
N GLY A 519 -10.03 25.10 2.40
CA GLY A 519 -9.10 26.07 2.98
C GLY A 519 -7.85 26.34 2.16
N PHE A 520 -7.65 25.66 1.02
CA PHE A 520 -6.43 25.85 0.23
C PHE A 520 -6.30 27.29 -0.27
N GLY A 521 -5.12 27.89 -0.07
CA GLY A 521 -4.85 29.31 -0.36
C GLY A 521 -5.41 30.29 0.67
N HIS A 522 -6.04 29.80 1.74
CA HIS A 522 -6.67 30.61 2.80
C HIS A 522 -6.22 30.16 4.21
N ALA A 523 -4.90 29.97 4.40
CA ALA A 523 -4.33 29.55 5.67
C ALA A 523 -4.61 30.57 6.78
N GLN A 524 -5.16 30.09 7.90
CA GLN A 524 -5.42 30.88 9.11
C GLN A 524 -4.28 30.64 10.12
N THR A 525 -3.10 31.16 9.85
CA THR A 525 -1.84 30.84 10.57
C THR A 525 -1.92 31.06 12.08
N GLN A 526 -2.80 31.94 12.56
CA GLN A 526 -3.02 32.23 13.97
C GLN A 526 -4.00 31.26 14.65
N SER A 527 -4.68 30.39 13.88
CA SER A 527 -5.57 29.37 14.44
C SER A 527 -4.77 28.37 15.27
N GLU A 528 -5.32 27.96 16.40
CA GLU A 528 -4.73 26.91 17.25
C GLU A 528 -5.06 25.53 16.69
N LEU A 529 -4.14 24.59 16.93
CA LEU A 529 -4.43 23.16 16.69
C LEU A 529 -5.20 22.58 17.86
N VAL A 530 -6.20 21.77 17.55
CA VAL A 530 -7.00 21.08 18.56
C VAL A 530 -6.37 19.69 18.81
N TYR A 531 -5.90 19.47 20.02
CA TYR A 531 -5.27 18.20 20.42
C TYR A 531 -6.22 17.39 21.30
N GLY A 532 -6.41 16.12 20.95
CA GLY A 532 -6.99 15.14 21.86
C GLY A 532 -5.94 14.56 22.81
N PRO A 533 -6.34 13.94 23.91
CA PRO A 533 -5.41 13.37 24.90
C PRO A 533 -4.55 12.23 24.35
N ASN A 534 -4.95 11.59 23.26
CA ASN A 534 -4.24 10.52 22.55
C ASN A 534 -3.21 11.04 21.54
N ILE A 535 -3.26 12.29 21.10
CA ILE A 535 -2.31 12.86 20.14
C ILE A 535 -1.02 13.24 20.87
N LYS A 536 0.09 12.61 20.49
CA LYS A 536 1.41 12.81 21.11
C LYS A 536 2.44 13.22 20.06
N ASP A 537 3.39 14.04 20.49
CA ASP A 537 4.56 14.38 19.69
C ASP A 537 5.51 13.18 19.54
N TRP A 538 6.34 13.22 18.52
CA TRP A 538 7.42 12.26 18.34
C TRP A 538 8.45 12.41 19.45
N PRO A 539 9.02 11.30 19.98
CA PRO A 539 10.16 11.38 20.90
C PRO A 539 11.39 11.95 20.15
N ALA A 540 12.32 12.51 20.92
CA ALA A 540 13.61 12.93 20.38
C ALA A 540 14.38 11.71 19.83
N MET A 541 15.07 11.93 18.71
CA MET A 541 15.93 10.94 18.06
C MET A 541 17.31 11.51 17.89
N GLU A 542 18.33 10.72 18.23
CA GLU A 542 19.73 11.17 18.16
C GLU A 542 20.33 10.90 16.78
N PRO A 543 21.30 11.72 16.34
CA PRO A 543 22.11 11.42 15.17
C PRO A 543 22.85 10.09 15.31
N LEU A 544 23.03 9.39 14.18
CA LEU A 544 23.74 8.11 14.15
C LEU A 544 25.17 8.26 14.67
N ALA A 545 25.58 7.41 15.60
CA ALA A 545 26.96 7.39 16.10
C ALA A 545 27.94 6.74 15.10
N ASP A 546 29.25 6.90 15.34
CA ASP A 546 30.29 6.35 14.48
C ASP A 546 30.23 4.81 14.40
N ASN A 547 29.89 4.18 15.51
CA ASN A 547 29.80 2.73 15.65
C ASN A 547 28.46 2.34 16.28
N ILE A 548 27.90 1.23 15.85
CA ILE A 548 26.65 0.71 16.40
C ILE A 548 26.81 -0.73 16.88
N LEU A 549 26.10 -1.06 17.95
CA LEU A 549 25.92 -2.42 18.47
C LEU A 549 24.42 -2.72 18.54
N VAL A 550 23.91 -3.58 17.68
CA VAL A 550 22.47 -3.88 17.61
C VAL A 550 22.18 -5.29 18.09
N ARG A 551 21.17 -5.42 18.96
CA ARG A 551 20.65 -6.72 19.43
C ARG A 551 19.64 -7.24 18.44
N VAL A 552 19.73 -8.52 18.09
CA VAL A 552 18.71 -9.22 17.30
C VAL A 552 17.49 -9.43 18.18
N CYS A 553 16.48 -8.56 18.03
CA CYS A 553 15.26 -8.61 18.84
C CYS A 553 14.13 -9.40 18.18
N SER A 554 14.22 -9.66 16.87
CA SER A 554 13.33 -10.59 16.15
C SER A 554 14.03 -11.17 14.93
N LYS A 555 13.69 -12.42 14.56
CA LYS A 555 14.20 -13.14 13.38
C LYS A 555 13.02 -13.83 12.68
N ILE A 556 12.67 -13.33 11.51
CA ILE A 556 11.51 -13.79 10.74
C ILE A 556 11.99 -14.47 9.46
N MET A 557 11.74 -15.76 9.33
CA MET A 557 12.23 -16.59 8.22
C MET A 557 11.18 -16.82 7.12
N ASP A 558 10.00 -16.25 7.24
CA ASP A 558 8.96 -16.34 6.22
C ASP A 558 9.41 -15.68 4.92
N ALA A 559 9.00 -16.26 3.80
CA ALA A 559 9.39 -15.78 2.47
C ALA A 559 9.02 -14.31 2.23
N VAL A 560 7.90 -13.84 2.79
CA VAL A 560 7.44 -12.44 2.77
C VAL A 560 6.88 -12.11 4.14
N THR A 561 7.20 -10.93 4.66
CA THR A 561 6.59 -10.37 5.88
C THR A 561 5.82 -9.11 5.51
N THR A 562 4.52 -9.14 5.70
CA THR A 562 3.66 -8.00 5.39
C THR A 562 3.79 -6.87 6.42
N THR A 563 3.40 -5.66 6.02
CA THR A 563 3.34 -4.53 6.97
C THR A 563 2.27 -4.73 8.04
N ASP A 564 1.23 -5.54 7.77
CA ASP A 564 0.20 -5.90 8.75
C ASP A 564 0.72 -6.90 9.82
N GLU A 565 1.75 -7.68 9.52
CA GLU A 565 2.47 -8.48 10.50
C GLU A 565 3.46 -7.64 11.32
N LEU A 566 4.09 -6.64 10.69
CA LEU A 566 4.97 -5.69 11.39
C LEU A 566 4.18 -4.79 12.34
N ILE A 567 3.03 -4.29 11.89
CA ILE A 567 2.10 -3.48 12.70
C ILE A 567 0.65 -3.72 12.26
N PRO A 568 -0.22 -4.32 13.08
CA PRO A 568 -1.58 -4.68 12.67
C PRO A 568 -2.44 -3.46 12.32
N SER A 569 -2.87 -3.33 11.06
CA SER A 569 -3.54 -2.13 10.56
C SER A 569 -4.90 -1.87 11.20
N GLY A 570 -5.79 -2.84 11.21
CA GLY A 570 -7.17 -2.69 11.75
C GLY A 570 -7.18 -2.52 13.25
N GLU A 571 -6.47 -3.37 13.98
CA GLU A 571 -6.42 -3.35 15.45
C GLU A 571 -5.83 -2.06 16.02
N THR A 572 -4.90 -1.43 15.29
CA THR A 572 -4.14 -0.27 15.77
C THR A 572 -4.53 1.03 15.10
N SER A 573 -5.52 1.01 14.22
CA SER A 573 -5.87 2.18 13.39
C SER A 573 -6.13 3.45 14.20
N SER A 574 -6.75 3.33 15.36
CA SER A 574 -7.06 4.46 16.24
C SER A 574 -5.89 4.96 17.10
N TYR A 575 -4.78 4.23 17.17
CA TYR A 575 -3.60 4.64 17.97
C TYR A 575 -2.52 5.36 17.16
N ARG A 576 -2.76 5.61 15.88
CA ARG A 576 -1.77 6.15 14.93
C ARG A 576 -1.28 7.56 15.26
N SER A 577 -2.03 8.32 16.04
CA SER A 577 -1.66 9.65 16.53
C SER A 577 -0.80 9.64 17.81
N ASN A 578 -0.51 8.44 18.34
CA ASN A 578 0.36 8.26 19.52
C ASN A 578 1.51 7.30 19.17
N PRO A 579 2.68 7.80 18.76
CA PRO A 579 3.79 6.96 18.32
C PRO A 579 4.21 5.89 19.32
N LEU A 580 4.32 6.24 20.60
CA LEU A 580 4.73 5.31 21.66
C LEU A 580 3.62 4.29 21.95
N GLY A 581 2.36 4.74 22.02
CA GLY A 581 1.23 3.85 22.23
C GLY A 581 1.03 2.86 21.07
N LEU A 582 1.24 3.34 19.83
CA LEU A 582 1.19 2.48 18.65
C LEU A 582 2.31 1.44 18.65
N ALA A 583 3.52 1.82 19.03
CA ALA A 583 4.69 0.95 19.03
C ALA A 583 4.55 -0.29 19.95
N GLU A 584 3.65 -0.26 20.94
CA GLU A 584 3.33 -1.42 21.79
C GLU A 584 2.75 -2.61 20.98
N PHE A 585 2.25 -2.36 19.78
CA PHE A 585 1.69 -3.38 18.90
C PHE A 585 2.68 -3.90 17.84
N THR A 586 3.93 -3.44 17.86
CA THR A 586 4.93 -3.87 16.87
C THR A 586 5.15 -5.38 16.98
N LEU A 587 4.97 -6.08 15.84
CA LEU A 587 5.05 -7.55 15.75
C LEU A 587 4.12 -8.32 16.73
N SER A 588 3.09 -7.66 17.27
CA SER A 588 2.21 -8.27 18.29
C SER A 588 1.56 -9.59 17.86
N ARG A 589 1.35 -9.77 16.55
CA ARG A 589 0.79 -10.99 15.98
C ARG A 589 1.85 -12.03 15.63
N ARG A 590 3.08 -11.60 15.34
CA ARG A 590 4.15 -12.47 14.83
C ARG A 590 5.19 -12.85 15.88
N ASP A 591 5.66 -11.87 16.64
CA ASP A 591 6.63 -12.01 17.72
C ASP A 591 6.27 -11.09 18.89
N PRO A 592 5.27 -11.45 19.72
CA PRO A 592 4.79 -10.61 20.82
C PRO A 592 5.87 -10.21 21.83
N ALA A 593 6.97 -10.96 21.93
CA ALA A 593 8.07 -10.67 22.85
C ALA A 593 9.03 -9.58 22.30
N TYR A 594 8.93 -9.21 21.01
CA TYR A 594 9.80 -8.21 20.39
C TYR A 594 9.79 -6.88 21.12
N VAL A 595 8.61 -6.33 21.44
CA VAL A 595 8.47 -5.02 22.09
C VAL A 595 9.21 -5.00 23.41
N GLY A 596 9.07 -6.04 24.25
CA GLY A 596 9.79 -6.16 25.52
C GLY A 596 11.32 -6.19 25.34
N ARG A 597 11.79 -6.97 24.38
CA ARG A 597 13.24 -7.05 24.08
C ARG A 597 13.79 -5.71 23.56
N SER A 598 13.08 -5.06 22.64
CA SER A 598 13.49 -3.78 22.06
C SER A 598 13.52 -2.67 23.09
N LYS A 599 12.49 -2.53 23.92
CA LYS A 599 12.43 -1.56 25.02
C LYS A 599 13.53 -1.76 26.06
N THR A 600 13.91 -3.00 26.33
CA THR A 600 15.04 -3.29 27.22
C THR A 600 16.34 -2.70 26.64
N VAL A 601 16.58 -2.88 25.35
CA VAL A 601 17.75 -2.28 24.65
C VAL A 601 17.67 -0.75 24.68
N ASP A 602 16.49 -0.17 24.46
CA ASP A 602 16.27 1.28 24.50
C ASP A 602 16.60 1.88 25.90
N THR A 603 16.34 1.13 27.00
CA THR A 603 16.76 1.58 28.33
C THR A 603 18.28 1.68 28.49
N TRP A 604 19.02 0.80 27.84
CA TRP A 604 20.49 0.81 27.86
C TRP A 604 21.04 1.99 27.04
N GLU A 605 20.45 2.26 25.89
CA GLU A 605 20.82 3.43 25.09
C GLU A 605 20.49 4.74 25.83
N LYS A 606 19.34 4.83 26.46
CA LYS A 606 19.00 5.99 27.32
C LYS A 606 19.98 6.20 28.46
N ALA A 607 20.49 5.12 29.07
CA ALA A 607 21.56 5.23 30.07
C ALA A 607 22.86 5.78 29.47
N ARG A 608 23.22 5.39 28.24
CA ARG A 608 24.35 5.96 27.50
C ARG A 608 24.18 7.45 27.22
N LEU A 609 23.04 7.83 26.70
CA LEU A 609 22.70 9.22 26.39
C LEU A 609 22.68 10.12 27.63
N ALA A 610 22.35 9.56 28.79
CA ALA A 610 22.46 10.25 30.09
C ALA A 610 23.90 10.36 30.61
N GLY A 611 24.92 9.95 29.83
CA GLY A 611 26.33 9.99 30.19
C GLY A 611 26.81 8.79 31.00
N GLY A 612 25.97 7.75 31.16
CA GLY A 612 26.34 6.50 31.82
C GLY A 612 27.11 5.54 30.92
N ASP A 613 27.56 4.46 31.50
CA ASP A 613 28.19 3.35 30.79
C ASP A 613 27.22 2.17 30.75
N PRO A 614 26.66 1.82 29.57
CA PRO A 614 25.67 0.75 29.42
C PRO A 614 26.20 -0.62 29.91
N SER A 615 27.50 -0.87 29.81
CA SER A 615 28.08 -2.13 30.27
C SER A 615 28.04 -2.29 31.81
N LYS A 616 27.84 -1.21 32.56
CA LYS A 616 27.68 -1.26 34.01
C LYS A 616 26.25 -1.53 34.47
N VAL A 617 25.28 -1.27 33.60
CA VAL A 617 23.85 -1.43 33.93
C VAL A 617 23.23 -2.66 33.27
N ALA A 618 23.89 -3.23 32.24
CA ALA A 618 23.44 -4.39 31.48
C ALA A 618 24.56 -5.43 31.36
N PRO A 619 24.46 -6.56 32.07
CA PRO A 619 25.44 -7.65 31.96
C PRO A 619 25.61 -8.18 30.52
N GLU A 620 24.54 -8.20 29.75
CA GLU A 620 24.52 -8.63 28.35
C GLU A 620 25.39 -7.71 27.47
N VAL A 621 25.32 -6.41 27.69
CA VAL A 621 26.17 -5.42 27.00
C VAL A 621 27.61 -5.60 27.41
N ALA A 622 27.89 -5.79 28.72
CA ALA A 622 29.25 -6.04 29.22
C ALA A 622 29.85 -7.31 28.58
N GLN A 623 29.08 -8.38 28.48
CA GLN A 623 29.52 -9.64 27.85
C GLN A 623 29.81 -9.46 26.35
N ALA A 624 28.96 -8.75 25.62
CA ALA A 624 29.16 -8.47 24.20
C ALA A 624 30.45 -7.69 23.97
N PHE A 625 30.70 -6.63 24.73
CA PHE A 625 31.95 -5.86 24.63
C PHE A 625 33.19 -6.66 25.07
N ALA A 626 33.07 -7.51 26.08
CA ALA A 626 34.18 -8.40 26.49
C ALA A 626 34.53 -9.41 25.36
N ALA A 627 33.52 -9.99 24.72
CA ALA A 627 33.73 -10.90 23.58
C ALA A 627 34.36 -10.17 22.38
N LEU A 628 33.87 -8.98 22.02
CA LEU A 628 34.45 -8.15 20.94
C LEU A 628 35.95 -7.81 21.21
N ARG A 629 36.27 -7.39 22.44
CA ARG A 629 37.64 -7.07 22.82
C ARG A 629 38.56 -8.30 22.83
N GLY A 630 38.01 -9.49 23.05
CA GLY A 630 38.71 -10.76 22.95
C GLY A 630 38.92 -11.26 21.53
N CYS A 631 38.32 -10.62 20.52
CA CYS A 631 38.48 -10.98 19.12
C CYS A 631 39.77 -10.40 18.54
N ALA A 632 40.68 -11.26 18.07
CA ALA A 632 41.99 -10.84 17.55
C ALA A 632 41.88 -9.85 16.36
N GLU A 633 40.86 -9.97 15.52
CA GLU A 633 40.63 -9.05 14.40
C GLU A 633 40.24 -7.64 14.83
N LEU A 634 39.74 -7.48 16.07
CA LEU A 634 39.28 -6.21 16.64
C LEU A 634 40.21 -5.68 17.72
N GLU A 635 41.38 -6.29 17.94
CA GLU A 635 42.31 -5.90 19.00
C GLU A 635 42.63 -4.40 18.96
N GLY A 636 42.41 -3.71 20.06
CA GLY A 636 42.61 -2.26 20.20
C GLY A 636 41.65 -1.35 19.41
N ARG A 637 40.65 -1.93 18.73
CA ARG A 637 39.70 -1.17 17.87
C ARG A 637 38.27 -1.08 18.43
N VAL A 638 37.96 -1.74 19.53
CA VAL A 638 36.62 -1.71 20.16
C VAL A 638 36.56 -0.55 21.14
N PRO A 639 35.73 0.48 20.87
CA PRO A 639 35.59 1.64 21.76
C PRO A 639 35.02 1.26 23.14
N GLN A 640 34.88 2.25 24.01
CA GLN A 640 34.15 2.06 25.26
C GLN A 640 32.66 1.95 24.97
N ALA A 641 31.91 1.26 25.83
CA ALA A 641 30.49 1.02 25.59
C ALA A 641 29.66 2.32 25.53
N ASN A 642 30.07 3.38 26.20
CA ASN A 642 29.44 4.70 26.12
C ASN A 642 29.73 5.49 24.82
N GLU A 643 30.68 5.01 23.99
CA GLU A 643 31.01 5.60 22.68
C GLU A 643 30.33 4.88 21.50
N VAL A 644 29.59 3.80 21.77
CA VAL A 644 28.89 2.99 20.77
C VAL A 644 27.40 3.10 20.96
N GLU A 645 26.67 3.47 19.91
CA GLU A 645 25.20 3.52 19.94
C GLU A 645 24.62 2.10 20.03
N ILE A 646 23.70 1.90 20.97
CA ILE A 646 23.09 0.60 21.22
C ILE A 646 21.64 0.63 20.76
N GLY A 647 21.27 -0.32 19.90
CA GLY A 647 19.90 -0.40 19.38
C GLY A 647 19.41 -1.83 19.19
N SER A 648 18.14 -1.93 18.90
CA SER A 648 17.51 -3.18 18.48
C SER A 648 17.48 -3.31 16.95
N MET A 649 17.42 -4.54 16.47
CA MET A 649 17.20 -4.81 15.07
C MET A 649 16.23 -5.97 14.84
N ILE A 650 15.61 -5.98 13.67
CA ILE A 650 14.81 -7.08 13.14
C ILE A 650 15.54 -7.68 11.95
N TYR A 651 15.62 -9.02 11.90
CA TYR A 651 15.89 -9.74 10.67
C TYR A 651 14.59 -10.24 10.05
N ALA A 652 14.44 -10.05 8.74
CA ALA A 652 13.38 -10.68 7.96
C ALA A 652 13.85 -10.96 6.52
N VAL A 653 13.32 -12.02 5.90
CA VAL A 653 13.72 -12.40 4.54
C VAL A 653 13.31 -11.32 3.54
N LYS A 654 12.02 -10.95 3.52
CA LYS A 654 11.46 -9.96 2.59
C LYS A 654 10.33 -9.15 3.25
N PRO A 655 10.66 -8.18 4.11
CA PRO A 655 9.65 -7.40 4.81
C PRO A 655 9.14 -6.22 4.00
N GLY A 656 7.92 -5.76 4.36
CA GLY A 656 7.39 -4.47 3.96
C GLY A 656 6.42 -4.49 2.79
N ASP A 657 5.82 -5.64 2.47
CA ASP A 657 4.66 -5.70 1.59
C ASP A 657 3.40 -5.27 2.33
N GLY A 658 2.64 -4.34 1.75
CA GLY A 658 1.40 -3.86 2.37
C GLY A 658 1.28 -2.33 2.45
N SER A 659 0.37 -1.83 3.31
CA SER A 659 0.00 -0.41 3.37
C SER A 659 0.60 0.38 4.53
N ALA A 660 0.77 -0.23 5.70
CA ALA A 660 1.21 0.45 6.93
C ALA A 660 2.73 0.65 7.01
N ARG A 661 3.37 1.03 5.91
CA ARG A 661 4.84 1.03 5.75
C ARG A 661 5.55 2.02 6.66
N GLU A 662 4.98 3.21 6.80
CA GLU A 662 5.53 4.25 7.67
C GLU A 662 5.49 3.79 9.12
N GLN A 663 4.32 3.32 9.60
CA GLN A 663 4.17 2.86 10.98
C GLN A 663 4.98 1.58 11.25
N ALA A 664 5.12 0.70 10.26
CA ALA A 664 5.97 -0.48 10.38
C ALA A 664 7.44 -0.13 10.65
N ALA A 665 7.92 1.03 10.21
CA ALA A 665 9.25 1.54 10.48
C ALA A 665 9.31 2.41 11.74
N SER A 666 8.44 3.43 11.86
CA SER A 666 8.45 4.37 12.98
C SER A 666 8.24 3.69 14.34
N CYS A 667 7.37 2.68 14.40
CA CYS A 667 7.12 1.93 15.63
C CYS A 667 8.36 1.18 16.13
N GLN A 668 9.20 0.66 15.23
CA GLN A 668 10.48 0.07 15.62
C GLN A 668 11.41 1.14 16.19
N ARG A 669 11.54 2.29 15.51
CA ARG A 669 12.46 3.37 15.91
C ARG A 669 12.12 3.91 17.28
N VAL A 670 10.88 4.21 17.58
CA VAL A 670 10.48 4.86 18.85
C VAL A 670 10.64 3.97 20.07
N ILE A 671 10.88 2.67 19.91
CA ILE A 671 11.20 1.72 20.99
C ILE A 671 12.64 1.20 20.95
N GLY A 672 13.54 1.92 20.26
CA GLY A 672 14.96 1.63 20.23
C GLY A 672 15.47 0.90 18.99
N GLY A 673 14.66 0.78 17.93
CA GLY A 673 15.09 0.23 16.63
C GLY A 673 16.15 1.09 15.98
N LEU A 674 17.25 0.49 15.52
CA LEU A 674 18.39 1.18 14.88
C LEU A 674 18.72 0.63 13.51
N ALA A 675 18.36 -0.61 13.23
CA ALA A 675 18.60 -1.24 11.93
C ALA A 675 17.52 -2.27 11.57
N ASN A 676 17.34 -2.47 10.28
CA ASN A 676 16.75 -3.69 9.73
C ASN A 676 17.84 -4.44 8.97
N VAL A 677 17.93 -5.75 9.15
CA VAL A 677 18.76 -6.63 8.32
C VAL A 677 17.84 -7.54 7.54
N VAL A 678 17.94 -7.52 6.22
CA VAL A 678 17.02 -8.25 5.35
C VAL A 678 17.79 -8.97 4.25
N ARG A 679 17.19 -10.00 3.64
CA ARG A 679 17.72 -10.53 2.38
C ARG A 679 17.35 -9.57 1.25
N GLU A 680 16.10 -9.10 1.23
CA GLU A 680 15.56 -8.18 0.23
C GLU A 680 14.41 -7.37 0.84
N PHE A 681 14.29 -6.09 0.52
CA PHE A 681 13.09 -5.31 0.85
C PHE A 681 11.97 -5.63 -0.14
N ALA A 682 10.75 -5.90 0.35
CA ALA A 682 9.60 -6.18 -0.50
C ALA A 682 9.28 -5.01 -1.44
N THR A 683 9.39 -3.78 -0.94
CA THR A 683 9.13 -2.55 -1.70
C THR A 683 10.16 -1.46 -1.39
N LYS A 684 10.45 -0.59 -2.37
CA LYS A 684 11.22 0.65 -2.14
C LYS A 684 10.60 1.47 -1.01
N ARG A 685 9.28 1.54 -0.98
CA ARG A 685 8.50 2.34 -0.03
C ARG A 685 8.73 1.98 1.44
N TYR A 686 8.82 0.69 1.80
CA TYR A 686 9.15 0.31 3.17
C TYR A 686 10.60 0.66 3.50
N ARG A 687 11.55 0.41 2.58
CA ARG A 687 12.95 0.76 2.74
C ARG A 687 13.14 2.27 2.96
N SER A 688 12.46 3.11 2.17
CA SER A 688 12.49 4.58 2.34
C SER A 688 11.99 4.99 3.73
N ASN A 689 10.95 4.36 4.25
CA ASN A 689 10.48 4.66 5.61
C ASN A 689 11.47 4.22 6.70
N VAL A 690 12.16 3.09 6.52
CA VAL A 690 13.25 2.68 7.44
C VAL A 690 14.32 3.79 7.51
N MET A 691 14.72 4.33 6.36
CA MET A 691 15.71 5.42 6.29
C MET A 691 15.17 6.75 6.84
N ASN A 692 13.92 7.12 6.52
CA ASN A 692 13.29 8.34 7.01
C ASN A 692 13.19 8.39 8.56
N TRP A 693 13.13 7.22 9.19
CA TRP A 693 13.19 7.08 10.65
C TRP A 693 14.60 6.82 11.18
N GLY A 694 15.65 7.03 10.36
CA GLY A 694 17.04 6.98 10.76
C GLY A 694 17.59 5.58 11.04
N MET A 695 16.87 4.53 10.66
CA MET A 695 17.35 3.15 10.78
C MET A 695 18.18 2.76 9.56
N VAL A 696 19.28 2.02 9.80
CA VAL A 696 20.13 1.55 8.70
C VAL A 696 19.49 0.35 8.00
N PRO A 697 19.26 0.40 6.66
CA PRO A 697 18.58 -0.66 5.92
C PRO A 697 19.60 -1.69 5.36
N PHE A 698 20.23 -2.46 6.24
CA PHE A 698 21.20 -3.48 5.85
C PHE A 698 20.57 -4.63 5.05
N GLN A 699 21.36 -5.18 4.16
CA GLN A 699 21.05 -6.42 3.46
C GLN A 699 22.15 -7.46 3.71
N LEU A 700 21.75 -8.73 3.77
CA LEU A 700 22.61 -9.88 3.96
C LEU A 700 22.42 -10.86 2.80
N ALA A 701 23.52 -11.20 2.12
CA ALA A 701 23.50 -12.27 1.13
C ALA A 701 23.44 -13.65 1.82
N GLY A 702 22.46 -14.46 1.48
CA GLY A 702 22.28 -15.79 2.07
C GLY A 702 21.50 -15.79 3.39
N ASP A 703 21.58 -16.90 4.10
CA ASP A 703 20.85 -17.09 5.36
C ASP A 703 21.61 -16.48 6.54
N PRO A 704 20.89 -15.93 7.53
CA PRO A 704 21.52 -15.36 8.73
C PRO A 704 22.13 -16.47 9.59
N THR A 705 23.37 -16.25 10.00
CA THR A 705 24.05 -17.16 10.95
C THR A 705 23.72 -16.85 12.40
N PHE A 706 23.15 -15.68 12.69
CA PHE A 706 22.78 -15.21 14.03
C PHE A 706 21.36 -15.63 14.44
N GLU A 707 21.12 -15.65 15.75
CA GLU A 707 19.84 -15.95 16.38
C GLU A 707 19.30 -14.76 17.18
N VAL A 708 18.03 -14.85 17.65
CA VAL A 708 17.48 -13.87 18.58
C VAL A 708 18.38 -13.79 19.82
N ASP A 709 18.58 -12.58 20.33
CA ASP A 709 19.47 -12.18 21.43
C ASP A 709 20.95 -12.06 21.08
N ASP A 710 21.42 -12.54 19.91
CA ASP A 710 22.78 -12.26 19.44
C ASP A 710 22.98 -10.78 19.15
N TRP A 711 24.23 -10.34 19.08
CA TRP A 711 24.58 -8.96 18.82
C TRP A 711 25.34 -8.82 17.51
N LEU A 712 25.09 -7.73 16.80
CA LEU A 712 25.80 -7.32 15.60
C LEU A 712 26.53 -6.00 15.87
N TYR A 713 27.85 -6.05 15.83
CA TYR A 713 28.71 -4.86 15.94
C TYR A 713 29.15 -4.38 14.56
N VAL A 714 28.83 -3.15 14.24
CA VAL A 714 29.16 -2.52 12.94
C VAL A 714 29.99 -1.27 13.21
N PRO A 715 31.34 -1.39 13.21
CA PRO A 715 32.21 -0.24 13.37
C PRO A 715 32.25 0.62 12.13
N GLY A 716 32.39 1.93 12.30
CA GLY A 716 32.58 2.89 11.22
C GLY A 716 31.38 3.09 10.28
N ILE A 717 30.19 2.71 10.71
CA ILE A 717 28.98 2.81 9.86
C ILE A 717 28.69 4.25 9.44
N ARG A 718 28.96 5.23 10.33
CA ARG A 718 28.80 6.63 10.00
C ARG A 718 29.71 7.04 8.85
N ALA A 719 31.00 6.71 8.93
CA ALA A 719 31.98 6.98 7.87
C ALA A 719 31.61 6.26 6.55
N ALA A 720 31.13 5.01 6.61
CA ALA A 720 30.70 4.27 5.44
C ALA A 720 29.52 4.97 4.72
N LEU A 721 28.56 5.52 5.46
CA LEU A 721 27.44 6.31 4.91
C LEU A 721 27.93 7.66 4.34
N GLU A 722 28.83 8.36 5.04
CA GLU A 722 29.39 9.64 4.57
C GLU A 722 30.14 9.47 3.25
N ASN A 723 30.97 8.41 3.13
CA ASN A 723 31.81 8.14 1.97
C ASN A 723 31.11 7.32 0.88
N ASN A 724 29.88 6.85 1.10
CA ASN A 724 29.14 5.94 0.20
C ASN A 724 29.85 4.59 -0.01
N GLU A 725 30.50 4.06 1.02
CA GLU A 725 31.20 2.76 1.02
C GLU A 725 30.24 1.67 1.56
N LEU A 726 29.19 1.36 0.79
CA LEU A 726 28.04 0.58 1.26
C LEU A 726 27.95 -0.84 0.69
N ALA A 727 28.85 -1.20 -0.24
CA ALA A 727 28.81 -2.50 -0.92
C ALA A 727 29.34 -3.66 -0.06
N ASP A 728 30.23 -3.38 0.90
CA ASP A 728 30.86 -4.39 1.78
C ASP A 728 31.11 -3.78 3.16
N ILE A 729 30.15 -3.95 4.07
CA ILE A 729 30.22 -3.42 5.43
C ILE A 729 30.59 -4.54 6.39
N SER A 730 31.75 -4.45 7.00
CA SER A 730 32.21 -5.43 7.99
C SER A 730 31.31 -5.41 9.24
N CYS A 731 30.83 -6.57 9.64
CA CYS A 731 29.99 -6.75 10.82
C CYS A 731 30.49 -7.95 11.64
N TRP A 732 30.55 -7.82 12.95
CA TRP A 732 30.92 -8.91 13.87
C TRP A 732 29.69 -9.34 14.67
N VAL A 733 29.33 -10.61 14.50
CA VAL A 733 28.25 -11.25 15.26
C VAL A 733 28.80 -11.79 16.56
N VAL A 734 28.25 -11.37 17.68
CA VAL A 734 28.59 -11.92 19.01
C VAL A 734 27.44 -12.85 19.43
N ARG A 735 27.75 -14.13 19.59
CA ARG A 735 26.78 -15.13 20.04
C ARG A 735 26.47 -14.94 21.51
N ALA A 736 25.24 -14.60 21.87
CA ALA A 736 24.85 -14.37 23.26
C ALA A 736 25.08 -15.60 24.15
N ALA A 737 24.80 -16.80 23.64
CA ALA A 737 24.91 -18.04 24.40
C ALA A 737 26.38 -18.49 24.68
N THR A 738 27.35 -18.12 23.84
CA THR A 738 28.72 -18.67 23.89
C THR A 738 29.81 -17.62 23.97
N GLY A 739 29.51 -16.37 23.69
CA GLY A 739 30.48 -15.29 23.52
C GLY A 739 31.37 -15.43 22.26
N ARG A 740 31.09 -16.38 21.38
CA ARG A 740 31.84 -16.55 20.12
C ARG A 740 31.58 -15.35 19.22
N VAL A 741 32.65 -14.83 18.62
CA VAL A 741 32.61 -13.75 17.65
C VAL A 741 32.91 -14.30 16.26
N GLU A 742 32.08 -13.94 15.28
CA GLU A 742 32.30 -14.28 13.87
C GLU A 742 32.07 -13.06 12.98
N LYS A 743 32.88 -12.93 11.93
CA LYS A 743 32.75 -11.84 10.97
C LYS A 743 31.80 -12.23 9.85
N ILE A 744 30.90 -11.31 9.52
CA ILE A 744 30.03 -11.39 8.33
C ILE A 744 30.15 -10.09 7.53
N SER A 745 29.70 -10.10 6.28
CA SER A 745 29.58 -8.91 5.45
C SER A 745 28.10 -8.54 5.30
N LEU A 746 27.78 -7.27 5.56
CA LEU A 746 26.52 -6.65 5.23
C LEU A 746 26.72 -5.69 4.06
N TYR A 747 25.64 -5.33 3.40
CA TYR A 747 25.66 -4.26 2.40
C TYR A 747 24.38 -3.41 2.50
N VAL A 748 24.42 -2.22 1.93
CA VAL A 748 23.24 -1.40 1.73
C VAL A 748 23.12 -1.13 0.22
N ALA A 749 21.99 -1.44 -0.36
CA ALA A 749 21.72 -1.12 -1.77
C ALA A 749 21.77 0.40 -2.00
N ASP A 750 21.83 0.83 -3.26
CA ASP A 750 21.95 2.24 -3.65
C ASP A 750 21.11 3.18 -2.80
N MET A 751 21.75 4.15 -2.18
CA MET A 751 21.15 5.25 -1.44
C MET A 751 21.44 6.58 -2.16
N THR A 752 20.44 7.43 -2.24
CA THR A 752 20.66 8.81 -2.66
C THR A 752 21.49 9.57 -1.62
N PRO A 753 22.22 10.65 -1.99
CA PRO A 753 22.91 11.48 -1.02
C PRO A 753 22.01 11.98 0.11
N GLU A 754 20.76 12.32 -0.20
CA GLU A 754 19.79 12.77 0.77
C GLU A 754 19.39 11.65 1.75
N GLU A 755 19.09 10.44 1.27
CA GLU A 755 18.76 9.29 2.12
C GLU A 755 19.89 9.01 3.13
N ARG A 756 21.17 9.12 2.70
CA ARG A 756 22.31 8.98 3.62
C ARG A 756 22.34 10.06 4.69
N GLN A 757 22.11 11.32 4.32
CA GLN A 757 22.08 12.42 5.27
C GLN A 757 20.92 12.29 6.28
N ILE A 758 19.76 11.80 5.86
CA ILE A 758 18.63 11.54 6.77
C ILE A 758 19.00 10.49 7.82
N VAL A 759 19.65 9.39 7.41
CA VAL A 759 20.09 8.34 8.35
C VAL A 759 21.17 8.89 9.29
N LEU A 760 22.12 9.67 8.79
CA LEU A 760 23.19 10.31 9.60
C LEU A 760 22.62 11.29 10.62
N ALA A 761 21.58 12.06 10.25
CA ALA A 761 20.89 12.98 11.16
C ALA A 761 20.01 12.27 12.21
N GLY A 762 19.83 10.94 12.11
CA GLY A 762 19.02 10.12 13.02
C GLY A 762 17.52 10.05 12.68
N CYS A 763 17.01 10.98 11.88
CA CYS A 763 15.69 10.91 11.24
C CYS A 763 15.43 12.10 10.31
N LEU A 764 14.37 12.00 9.50
CA LEU A 764 13.94 13.06 8.59
C LEU A 764 13.63 14.39 9.32
N ILE A 765 13.09 14.34 10.54
CA ILE A 765 12.78 15.55 11.33
C ILE A 765 14.05 16.33 11.63
N ASN A 766 15.09 15.66 12.10
CA ASN A 766 16.39 16.28 12.41
C ASN A 766 17.04 16.83 11.14
N TYR A 767 17.10 16.04 10.09
CA TYR A 767 17.63 16.46 8.79
C TYR A 767 16.96 17.76 8.28
N ASN A 768 15.64 17.83 8.36
CA ASN A 768 14.89 19.01 7.91
C ASN A 768 15.16 20.23 8.82
N ARG A 769 15.30 20.04 10.12
CA ARG A 769 15.68 21.11 11.05
C ARG A 769 17.06 21.68 10.74
N GLU A 770 18.05 20.83 10.53
CA GLU A 770 19.41 21.20 10.14
C GLU A 770 19.42 21.97 8.82
N LYS A 771 18.70 21.46 7.81
CA LYS A 771 18.56 22.10 6.48
C LYS A 771 17.88 23.48 6.58
N ALA A 772 16.96 23.67 7.51
CA ALA A 772 16.29 24.93 7.78
C ALA A 772 17.10 25.90 8.69
N GLY A 773 18.28 25.48 9.18
CA GLY A 773 19.10 26.26 10.09
C GLY A 773 18.48 26.46 11.51
N LYS A 774 17.69 25.52 11.96
CA LYS A 774 16.93 25.55 13.24
C LYS A 774 17.43 24.51 14.23
#